data_c3d4f08f8963d6b8ce30eb681daa189b
#
_entry.id   c3d4f08f8963d6b8ce30eb681daa189b
#
_cell.length_a   1.000
_cell.length_b   1.000
_cell.length_c   1.000
_cell.angle_alpha   90.00
_cell.angle_beta   90.00
_cell.angle_gamma   90.00
#
_symmetry.space_group_name_H-M   'P 1'
#
loop_
_entity.id
_entity.type
_entity.pdbx_description
1 polymer ?
#
loop_
_entity_poly.entity_id
_entity_poly.type
_entity_poly.pdbx_seq_one_letter_code
_entity_poly.pdbx_strand_id
1 'polypeptide(L)'
;MISPANFEQKIGFDRLREQVAARCTMRAACARLAGETFSTSAREIARRLTLADEMRLLLDMEHEFPGGEYPDVDHIVAKLRVEGSFLDVEEVVTLHRALTVVGGIVAFILNREEQYPALHARSRGVAAFPEIVQRIDAIVDRFGNVKDNASPGLLEIRRAVREREGQAAKRLQAVLSAAKNAGIVDADAQISIREGKAVIPVAAANKRKLQGFIHDESATGRTFYVEPVEVVEINNELRELEYAERREIVRILSEFTDSVRPDAELIADSGDYLAEIDMLRAKGRWASENGCVKPIVSTDDRLMLKNARHPLLQQTLRAQGREVVPLDMQLDRRKHILVISGPNAGGKSVCLKTTGIVQYMFQCGFLVPASEVSELPVFRSIFIDIGDEQSIDDDLSTYSSHLLNMKNMLAGASSATLVLIDEFGSGTEPVIGGAIAEAILERLLAKGCYGVITTHYANIKYYASNTEGIANGAMMFDVQHIRPLFRLETGKPGSSFAVEIARKIGLPEEIIRIAGEKAGSDHINIEKQLREIARDKHYWEQKRDRIRLTDRKVEELEQTYAEQLAKIKSERQEILKKAKQEAQRLIADANKQIENTIRTIREAQAEKELTRLARRELDDFRDAVEQADTAEKDAQVAREIERIERRRQRRIERKTQRGEAQAAAAPEPPKPREVETGSKVRMAGQDMVGVVQSVKGKKAQVAFGQILTTVDKKLLTVVSNSEFREATRPQTARTVVSVDISARKLNFRDHIDVRGMRAAEALDAVQDFVDDALMVGVGSVSILHGKGTGALKEEIRRYLRTVPEVESAKDEHADRGGAGITIVTFKMD
;
A
#
# COMPACT_ATOMS: atom_id res chain seq x y z
N MET A 1 14.86 23.73 5.45
CA MET A 1 14.05 24.83 6.03
C MET A 1 12.58 24.46 5.95
N ILE A 2 11.84 24.59 7.05
CA ILE A 2 10.40 24.28 7.11
C ILE A 2 9.68 25.59 7.44
N SER A 3 8.62 25.91 6.74
CA SER A 3 7.84 27.13 6.92
C SER A 3 6.35 26.91 6.63
N PRO A 4 5.45 27.50 7.39
CA PRO A 4 5.66 28.37 8.56
C PRO A 4 6.12 27.62 9.83
N ALA A 5 6.35 28.36 10.92
CA ALA A 5 6.81 27.75 12.19
C ALA A 5 5.82 26.71 12.77
N ASN A 6 4.52 26.90 12.55
CA ASN A 6 3.45 25.97 12.95
C ASN A 6 3.17 24.86 11.91
N PHE A 7 4.14 24.56 11.04
CA PHE A 7 4.01 23.55 9.98
C PHE A 7 3.51 22.21 10.48
N GLU A 8 4.09 21.69 11.57
CA GLU A 8 3.71 20.38 12.14
C GLU A 8 2.24 20.36 12.57
N GLN A 9 1.74 21.41 13.16
CA GLN A 9 0.33 21.55 13.54
C GLN A 9 -0.58 21.59 12.31
N LYS A 10 -0.19 22.32 11.25
CA LYS A 10 -0.98 22.42 10.01
C LYS A 10 -1.16 21.09 9.31
N ILE A 11 -0.16 20.20 9.34
CA ILE A 11 -0.25 18.84 8.78
C ILE A 11 -0.68 17.79 9.81
N GLY A 12 -0.74 18.13 11.12
CA GLY A 12 -1.12 17.21 12.20
C GLY A 12 -0.01 16.28 12.66
N PHE A 13 1.26 16.58 12.36
CA PHE A 13 2.39 15.75 12.78
C PHE A 13 2.68 15.85 14.28
N ASP A 14 2.40 16.99 14.90
CA ASP A 14 2.42 17.18 16.35
C ASP A 14 1.58 16.13 17.08
N ARG A 15 0.34 15.94 16.66
CA ARG A 15 -0.58 14.95 17.22
C ARG A 15 -0.10 13.51 16.99
N LEU A 16 0.52 13.26 15.83
CA LEU A 16 1.12 11.96 15.52
C LEU A 16 2.30 11.70 16.47
N ARG A 17 3.18 12.70 16.68
CA ARG A 17 4.31 12.61 17.59
C ARG A 17 3.85 12.35 19.02
N GLU A 18 2.80 13.01 19.49
CA GLU A 18 2.16 12.76 20.80
C GLU A 18 1.66 11.32 20.92
N GLN A 19 1.01 10.79 19.89
CA GLN A 19 0.56 9.40 19.89
C GLN A 19 1.70 8.38 19.98
N VAL A 20 2.83 8.66 19.34
CA VAL A 20 4.03 7.82 19.43
C VAL A 20 4.67 7.97 20.81
N ALA A 21 4.78 9.21 21.34
CA ALA A 21 5.31 9.48 22.67
C ALA A 21 4.51 8.77 23.78
N ALA A 22 3.19 8.69 23.64
CA ALA A 22 2.33 7.96 24.57
C ALA A 22 2.61 6.43 24.63
N ARG A 23 3.37 5.90 23.67
CA ARG A 23 3.79 4.49 23.62
C ARG A 23 5.21 4.27 24.17
N CYS A 24 5.95 5.33 24.40
CA CYS A 24 7.22 5.28 25.12
C CYS A 24 6.99 5.03 26.61
N THR A 25 7.86 4.27 27.24
CA THR A 25 7.82 3.99 28.68
C THR A 25 8.84 4.81 29.45
N MET A 26 9.90 5.28 28.77
CA MET A 26 10.97 6.08 29.37
C MET A 26 10.80 7.56 29.01
N ARG A 27 11.09 8.44 29.96
CA ARG A 27 11.16 9.90 29.72
C ARG A 27 12.26 10.25 28.71
N ALA A 28 13.40 9.60 28.80
CA ALA A 28 14.51 9.77 27.90
C ALA A 28 14.13 9.40 26.44
N ALA A 29 13.31 8.36 26.24
CA ALA A 29 12.78 7.99 24.91
C ALA A 29 11.84 9.07 24.34
N CYS A 30 10.96 9.64 25.17
CA CYS A 30 10.11 10.77 24.78
C CYS A 30 10.94 12.01 24.38
N ALA A 31 12.00 12.32 25.15
CA ALA A 31 12.89 13.44 24.85
C ALA A 31 13.65 13.21 23.53
N ARG A 32 14.12 11.98 23.25
CA ARG A 32 14.74 11.61 21.97
C ARG A 32 13.77 11.74 20.81
N LEU A 33 12.53 11.28 20.97
CA LEU A 33 11.48 11.40 19.95
C LEU A 33 11.16 12.86 19.65
N ALA A 34 11.10 13.72 20.67
CA ALA A 34 10.91 15.16 20.49
C ALA A 34 12.10 15.83 19.79
N GLY A 35 13.32 15.32 19.99
CA GLY A 35 14.54 15.77 19.32
C GLY A 35 14.70 15.26 17.89
N GLU A 36 13.88 14.31 17.42
CA GLU A 36 13.91 13.89 16.01
C GLU A 36 13.31 14.96 15.10
N THR A 37 14.18 15.64 14.40
CA THR A 37 13.85 16.72 13.48
C THR A 37 13.95 16.28 12.03
N PHE A 38 13.36 17.08 11.17
CA PHE A 38 13.43 16.96 9.72
C PHE A 38 14.88 16.87 9.23
N SER A 39 15.23 15.77 8.57
CA SER A 39 16.56 15.53 8.02
C SER A 39 16.59 15.78 6.52
N THR A 40 17.70 16.31 6.04
CA THR A 40 18.01 16.50 4.61
C THR A 40 19.09 15.54 4.12
N SER A 41 19.53 14.60 4.95
CA SER A 41 20.51 13.58 4.62
C SER A 41 19.83 12.27 4.25
N ALA A 42 19.90 11.87 2.98
CA ALA A 42 19.33 10.60 2.50
C ALA A 42 19.88 9.39 3.28
N ARG A 43 21.17 9.41 3.64
CA ARG A 43 21.80 8.34 4.43
C ARG A 43 21.20 8.24 5.84
N GLU A 44 21.01 9.37 6.51
CA GLU A 44 20.44 9.41 7.84
C GLU A 44 18.96 9.00 7.84
N ILE A 45 18.18 9.49 6.87
CA ILE A 45 16.78 9.09 6.67
C ILE A 45 16.69 7.59 6.44
N ALA A 46 17.48 7.03 5.53
CA ALA A 46 17.50 5.60 5.24
C ALA A 46 17.87 4.79 6.49
N ARG A 47 18.86 5.24 7.29
CA ARG A 47 19.26 4.60 8.54
C ARG A 47 18.09 4.57 9.55
N ARG A 48 17.46 5.72 9.80
CA ARG A 48 16.32 5.83 10.74
C ARG A 48 15.14 4.97 10.30
N LEU A 49 14.80 4.99 9.01
CA LEU A 49 13.73 4.19 8.44
C LEU A 49 14.02 2.68 8.55
N THR A 50 15.27 2.27 8.31
CA THR A 50 15.64 0.86 8.42
C THR A 50 15.54 0.36 9.86
N LEU A 51 16.03 1.14 10.84
CA LEU A 51 15.90 0.80 12.25
C LEU A 51 14.42 0.72 12.69
N ALA A 52 13.59 1.66 12.25
CA ALA A 52 12.16 1.66 12.56
C ALA A 52 11.42 0.47 11.90
N ASP A 53 11.79 0.10 10.68
CA ASP A 53 11.18 -1.02 9.96
C ASP A 53 11.61 -2.37 10.51
N GLU A 54 12.90 -2.55 10.81
CA GLU A 54 13.39 -3.76 11.48
C GLU A 54 12.73 -3.94 12.86
N MET A 55 12.58 -2.85 13.62
CA MET A 55 11.89 -2.91 14.91
C MET A 55 10.40 -3.25 14.75
N ARG A 56 9.72 -2.69 13.73
CA ARG A 56 8.32 -3.04 13.41
C ARG A 56 8.21 -4.53 13.08
N LEU A 57 9.06 -5.03 12.16
CA LEU A 57 9.07 -6.44 11.76
C LEU A 57 9.36 -7.36 12.96
N LEU A 58 10.32 -6.97 13.79
CA LEU A 58 10.65 -7.72 15.01
C LEU A 58 9.45 -7.81 15.96
N LEU A 59 8.73 -6.71 16.18
CA LEU A 59 7.55 -6.69 17.04
C LEU A 59 6.36 -7.46 16.45
N ASP A 60 6.24 -7.53 15.12
CA ASP A 60 5.17 -8.25 14.44
C ASP A 60 5.45 -9.77 14.38
N MET A 61 6.71 -10.18 14.30
CA MET A 61 7.12 -11.58 14.09
C MET A 61 7.60 -12.30 15.34
N GLU A 62 8.18 -11.57 16.33
CA GLU A 62 8.87 -12.15 17.46
C GLU A 62 8.12 -11.88 18.76
N HIS A 63 7.41 -12.86 19.26
CA HIS A 63 6.65 -12.75 20.50
C HIS A 63 7.51 -12.77 21.78
N GLU A 64 8.75 -13.26 21.66
CA GLU A 64 9.70 -13.41 22.79
C GLU A 64 10.60 -12.18 22.99
N PHE A 65 10.44 -11.13 22.20
CA PHE A 65 11.23 -9.92 22.36
C PHE A 65 10.97 -9.31 23.77
N PRO A 66 12.03 -8.92 24.53
CA PRO A 66 11.88 -8.37 25.85
C PRO A 66 10.97 -7.13 25.85
N GLY A 67 9.74 -7.35 26.30
CA GLY A 67 8.70 -6.33 26.36
C GLY A 67 8.49 -5.83 27.80
N GLY A 68 7.58 -4.88 27.97
CA GLY A 68 7.20 -4.33 29.28
C GLY A 68 7.65 -2.88 29.46
N GLU A 69 7.68 -2.42 30.68
CA GLU A 69 8.19 -1.11 31.03
C GLU A 69 9.71 -1.15 31.11
N TYR A 70 10.35 -0.20 30.46
CA TYR A 70 11.78 0.00 30.53
C TYR A 70 12.07 1.05 31.61
N PRO A 71 12.86 0.69 32.66
CA PRO A 71 13.13 1.61 33.74
C PRO A 71 14.14 2.67 33.36
N ASP A 72 13.93 3.88 33.86
CA ASP A 72 14.85 4.99 33.67
C ASP A 72 15.98 4.92 34.72
N VAL A 73 17.21 5.04 34.25
CA VAL A 73 18.41 4.93 35.08
C VAL A 73 19.14 6.26 35.32
N ASP A 74 18.67 7.37 34.77
CA ASP A 74 19.37 8.66 34.76
C ASP A 74 19.66 9.13 36.21
N HIS A 75 18.69 9.01 37.13
CA HIS A 75 18.85 9.37 38.52
C HIS A 75 19.83 8.45 39.27
N ILE A 76 19.89 7.18 38.90
CA ILE A 76 20.82 6.19 39.44
C ILE A 76 22.25 6.54 39.04
N VAL A 77 22.45 6.81 37.71
CA VAL A 77 23.74 7.24 37.17
C VAL A 77 24.20 8.54 37.82
N ALA A 78 23.28 9.51 38.00
CA ALA A 78 23.60 10.75 38.72
C ALA A 78 24.12 10.51 40.14
N LYS A 79 23.52 9.58 40.91
CA LYS A 79 24.02 9.18 42.22
C LYS A 79 25.35 8.43 42.14
N LEU A 80 25.52 7.51 41.21
CA LEU A 80 26.78 6.75 41.03
C LEU A 80 27.98 7.68 40.77
N ARG A 81 27.77 8.83 40.16
CA ARG A 81 28.81 9.86 39.91
C ARG A 81 29.24 10.62 41.16
N VAL A 82 28.46 10.55 42.26
CA VAL A 82 28.76 11.26 43.49
C VAL A 82 29.44 10.33 44.49
N GLU A 83 30.69 10.61 44.86
CA GLU A 83 31.40 9.83 45.90
C GLU A 83 30.69 9.90 47.22
N GLY A 84 30.63 8.77 47.94
CA GLY A 84 29.96 8.67 49.21
C GLY A 84 28.44 8.58 49.19
N SER A 85 27.84 8.71 48.05
CA SER A 85 26.41 8.39 47.85
C SER A 85 26.22 6.87 47.78
N PHE A 86 25.03 6.39 48.12
CA PHE A 86 24.65 4.98 47.93
C PHE A 86 23.24 4.88 47.33
N LEU A 87 23.02 3.80 46.61
CA LEU A 87 21.72 3.47 46.06
C LEU A 87 20.85 2.82 47.14
N ASP A 88 19.62 3.28 47.27
CA ASP A 88 18.63 2.59 48.08
C ASP A 88 18.14 1.30 47.44
N VAL A 89 17.30 0.55 48.15
CA VAL A 89 16.83 -0.76 47.70
C VAL A 89 15.99 -0.64 46.43
N GLU A 90 15.14 0.39 46.29
CA GLU A 90 14.29 0.62 45.15
C GLU A 90 15.14 0.96 43.90
N GLU A 91 16.19 1.75 44.09
CA GLU A 91 17.13 2.10 43.01
C GLU A 91 17.95 0.90 42.55
N VAL A 92 18.38 0.02 43.51
CA VAL A 92 19.06 -1.24 43.15
C VAL A 92 18.15 -2.18 42.38
N VAL A 93 16.87 -2.30 42.77
CA VAL A 93 15.88 -3.08 42.01
C VAL A 93 15.64 -2.48 40.64
N THR A 94 15.55 -1.17 40.51
CA THR A 94 15.39 -0.46 39.23
C THR A 94 16.59 -0.70 38.33
N LEU A 95 17.80 -0.59 38.85
CA LEU A 95 19.04 -0.88 38.14
C LEU A 95 19.06 -2.35 37.67
N HIS A 96 18.70 -3.29 38.57
CA HIS A 96 18.61 -4.71 38.21
C HIS A 96 17.70 -4.95 37.03
N ARG A 97 16.48 -4.38 37.03
CA ARG A 97 15.50 -4.50 35.95
C ARG A 97 16.04 -3.90 34.67
N ALA A 98 16.66 -2.72 34.73
CA ALA A 98 17.22 -2.06 33.54
C ALA A 98 18.33 -2.91 32.90
N LEU A 99 19.32 -3.35 33.68
CA LEU A 99 20.44 -4.14 33.17
C LEU A 99 19.99 -5.52 32.65
N THR A 100 19.00 -6.15 33.31
CA THR A 100 18.41 -7.41 32.84
C THR A 100 17.71 -7.22 31.50
N VAL A 101 16.93 -6.15 31.33
CA VAL A 101 16.26 -5.83 30.08
C VAL A 101 17.27 -5.52 28.97
N VAL A 102 18.28 -4.70 29.26
CA VAL A 102 19.36 -4.41 28.28
C VAL A 102 20.07 -5.69 27.85
N GLY A 103 20.48 -6.51 28.80
CA GLY A 103 21.15 -7.78 28.51
C GLY A 103 20.27 -8.72 27.68
N GLY A 104 18.98 -8.80 27.99
CA GLY A 104 18.01 -9.60 27.23
C GLY A 104 17.82 -9.09 25.80
N ILE A 105 17.67 -7.76 25.61
CA ILE A 105 17.52 -7.14 24.28
C ILE A 105 18.79 -7.37 23.44
N VAL A 106 19.96 -7.08 24.01
CA VAL A 106 21.25 -7.26 23.33
C VAL A 106 21.44 -8.70 22.90
N ALA A 107 21.24 -9.66 23.80
CA ALA A 107 21.36 -11.08 23.50
C ALA A 107 20.35 -11.52 22.42
N PHE A 108 19.12 -11.02 22.48
CA PHE A 108 18.08 -11.34 21.52
C PHE A 108 18.44 -10.88 20.11
N ILE A 109 18.87 -9.62 19.96
CA ILE A 109 19.21 -9.00 18.67
C ILE A 109 20.51 -9.58 18.11
N LEU A 110 21.55 -9.78 18.93
CA LEU A 110 22.82 -10.30 18.47
C LEU A 110 22.72 -11.73 17.89
N ASN A 111 21.75 -12.51 18.31
CA ASN A 111 21.50 -13.86 17.78
C ASN A 111 20.72 -13.84 16.45
N ARG A 112 20.36 -12.65 15.91
CA ARG A 112 19.51 -12.52 14.70
C ARG A 112 20.08 -11.52 13.70
N GLU A 113 21.38 -11.58 13.44
CA GLU A 113 22.11 -10.66 12.54
C GLU A 113 21.52 -10.63 11.12
N GLU A 114 21.17 -11.80 10.56
CA GLU A 114 20.64 -11.90 9.20
C GLU A 114 19.23 -11.28 9.06
N GLN A 115 18.43 -11.32 10.11
CA GLN A 115 17.04 -10.86 10.10
C GLN A 115 16.94 -9.36 10.38
N TYR A 116 17.78 -8.83 11.29
CA TYR A 116 17.75 -7.46 11.77
C TYR A 116 19.15 -6.82 11.76
N PRO A 117 19.78 -6.68 10.61
CA PRO A 117 21.19 -6.24 10.51
C PRO A 117 21.44 -4.83 11.06
N ALA A 118 20.49 -3.89 10.92
CA ALA A 118 20.67 -2.54 11.42
C ALA A 118 20.53 -2.46 12.95
N LEU A 119 19.58 -3.18 13.54
CA LEU A 119 19.44 -3.32 14.98
C LEU A 119 20.64 -4.07 15.56
N HIS A 120 21.10 -5.13 14.89
CA HIS A 120 22.30 -5.87 15.27
C HIS A 120 23.53 -4.95 15.31
N ALA A 121 23.78 -4.18 14.24
CA ALA A 121 24.89 -3.23 14.18
C ALA A 121 24.80 -2.18 15.30
N ARG A 122 23.58 -1.74 15.68
CA ARG A 122 23.37 -0.78 16.75
C ARG A 122 23.59 -1.37 18.14
N SER A 123 23.31 -2.67 18.32
CA SER A 123 23.47 -3.39 19.59
C SER A 123 24.90 -3.86 19.83
N ARG A 124 25.73 -3.88 18.78
CA ARG A 124 27.17 -4.21 18.91
C ARG A 124 27.87 -3.21 19.84
N GLY A 125 28.58 -3.74 20.82
CA GLY A 125 29.37 -2.94 21.76
C GLY A 125 28.57 -2.33 22.90
N VAL A 126 27.27 -2.57 22.99
CA VAL A 126 26.49 -2.24 24.17
C VAL A 126 26.88 -3.17 25.31
N ALA A 127 27.24 -2.61 26.45
CA ALA A 127 27.66 -3.37 27.61
C ALA A 127 26.47 -4.11 28.22
N ALA A 128 26.61 -5.38 28.44
CA ALA A 128 25.73 -6.18 29.29
C ALA A 128 26.49 -6.45 30.63
N PHE A 129 25.81 -6.35 31.76
CA PHE A 129 26.42 -6.43 33.08
C PHE A 129 25.97 -7.66 33.85
N PRO A 130 26.26 -8.88 33.40
CA PRO A 130 25.80 -10.08 34.09
C PRO A 130 26.34 -10.20 35.51
N GLU A 131 27.55 -9.70 35.77
CA GLU A 131 28.17 -9.72 37.09
C GLU A 131 27.45 -8.78 38.07
N ILE A 132 27.07 -7.58 37.62
CA ILE A 132 26.31 -6.63 38.42
C ILE A 132 24.93 -7.21 38.74
N VAL A 133 24.23 -7.76 37.71
CA VAL A 133 22.93 -8.43 37.90
C VAL A 133 23.05 -9.57 38.90
N GLN A 134 24.07 -10.43 38.81
CA GLN A 134 24.28 -11.52 39.75
C GLN A 134 24.57 -11.04 41.19
N ARG A 135 25.30 -9.93 41.32
CA ARG A 135 25.53 -9.30 42.68
C ARG A 135 24.23 -8.76 43.22
N ILE A 136 23.40 -8.10 42.45
CA ILE A 136 22.09 -7.62 42.90
C ILE A 136 21.21 -8.81 43.27
N ASP A 137 21.20 -9.88 42.51
CA ASP A 137 20.49 -11.11 42.84
C ASP A 137 20.95 -11.75 44.15
N ALA A 138 22.20 -11.54 44.58
CA ALA A 138 22.67 -11.99 45.87
C ALA A 138 22.16 -11.11 47.05
N ILE A 139 21.91 -9.83 46.78
CA ILE A 139 21.47 -8.82 47.81
C ILE A 139 19.96 -8.75 47.94
N VAL A 140 19.21 -8.73 46.81
CA VAL A 140 17.77 -8.46 46.79
C VAL A 140 16.99 -9.69 46.31
N ASP A 141 15.79 -9.89 46.85
CA ASP A 141 14.88 -10.93 46.42
C ASP A 141 13.94 -10.43 45.29
N ARG A 142 13.13 -11.34 44.77
CA ARG A 142 12.14 -11.04 43.70
C ARG A 142 11.04 -10.06 44.09
N PHE A 143 10.89 -9.77 45.41
CA PHE A 143 9.89 -8.83 45.94
C PHE A 143 10.48 -7.46 46.23
N GLY A 144 11.78 -7.30 46.00
CA GLY A 144 12.47 -6.05 46.27
C GLY A 144 12.92 -5.88 47.71
N ASN A 145 13.02 -6.95 48.50
CA ASN A 145 13.55 -6.89 49.87
C ASN A 145 15.00 -7.36 49.91
N VAL A 146 15.77 -6.81 50.81
CA VAL A 146 17.14 -7.29 51.08
C VAL A 146 17.07 -8.69 51.68
N LYS A 147 17.75 -9.65 51.05
CA LYS A 147 17.79 -11.06 51.49
C LYS A 147 18.43 -11.19 52.87
N ASP A 148 17.97 -12.15 53.66
CA ASP A 148 18.54 -12.41 54.98
C ASP A 148 20.04 -12.78 54.92
N ASN A 149 20.44 -13.46 53.86
CA ASN A 149 21.80 -13.90 53.60
C ASN A 149 22.62 -12.93 52.71
N ALA A 150 22.16 -11.70 52.52
CA ALA A 150 22.88 -10.69 51.77
C ALA A 150 24.25 -10.36 52.39
N SER A 151 24.39 -10.50 53.73
CA SER A 151 25.67 -10.57 54.39
C SER A 151 25.59 -11.52 55.59
N PRO A 152 26.73 -12.05 56.09
CA PRO A 152 26.75 -12.82 57.31
C PRO A 152 26.23 -12.03 58.56
N GLY A 153 26.59 -10.73 58.61
CA GLY A 153 26.12 -9.83 59.66
C GLY A 153 24.63 -9.64 59.67
N LEU A 154 24.00 -9.43 58.51
CA LEU A 154 22.55 -9.27 58.42
C LEU A 154 21.79 -10.53 58.82
N LEU A 155 22.34 -11.70 58.44
CA LEU A 155 21.77 -12.99 58.81
C LEU A 155 21.77 -13.20 60.34
N GLU A 156 22.88 -12.85 61.01
CA GLU A 156 22.98 -12.93 62.47
C GLU A 156 22.04 -11.98 63.16
N ILE A 157 21.99 -10.72 62.71
CA ILE A 157 21.08 -9.69 63.28
C ILE A 157 19.62 -10.14 63.14
N ARG A 158 19.18 -10.56 61.96
CA ARG A 158 17.80 -11.00 61.73
C ARG A 158 17.44 -12.27 62.49
N ARG A 159 18.42 -13.14 62.75
CA ARG A 159 18.24 -14.30 63.59
C ARG A 159 18.03 -13.83 65.08
N ALA A 160 18.86 -12.92 65.54
CA ALA A 160 18.71 -12.34 66.84
C ALA A 160 17.36 -11.60 66.99
N VAL A 161 16.91 -10.82 66.05
CA VAL A 161 15.60 -10.17 66.08
C VAL A 161 14.48 -11.20 66.19
N ARG A 162 14.44 -12.27 65.40
CA ARG A 162 13.43 -13.32 65.51
C ARG A 162 13.46 -14.03 66.85
N GLU A 163 14.65 -14.27 67.43
CA GLU A 163 14.81 -14.87 68.78
C GLU A 163 14.22 -13.96 69.80
N ARG A 164 14.56 -12.65 69.76
CA ARG A 164 14.06 -11.67 70.73
C ARG A 164 12.56 -11.41 70.63
N GLU A 165 12.02 -11.38 69.42
CA GLU A 165 10.56 -11.31 69.17
C GLU A 165 9.85 -12.52 69.82
N GLY A 166 10.41 -13.73 69.59
CA GLY A 166 9.89 -14.96 70.21
C GLY A 166 9.94 -14.94 71.72
N GLN A 167 11.02 -14.39 72.27
CA GLN A 167 11.17 -14.20 73.77
C GLN A 167 10.16 -13.16 74.28
N ALA A 168 9.99 -12.01 73.59
CA ALA A 168 9.05 -10.99 74.03
C ALA A 168 7.61 -11.53 74.00
N ALA A 169 7.20 -12.23 72.89
CA ALA A 169 5.87 -12.84 72.79
C ALA A 169 5.58 -13.85 73.91
N LYS A 170 6.54 -14.74 74.23
CA LYS A 170 6.41 -15.72 75.26
C LYS A 170 6.32 -15.05 76.68
N ARG A 171 7.15 -14.03 76.96
CA ARG A 171 7.14 -13.29 78.18
C ARG A 171 5.85 -12.52 78.40
N LEU A 172 5.39 -11.83 77.39
CA LEU A 172 4.12 -11.11 77.35
C LEU A 172 2.92 -12.01 77.68
N GLN A 173 2.88 -13.21 77.00
CA GLN A 173 1.85 -14.20 77.24
C GLN A 173 1.90 -14.77 78.72
N ALA A 174 3.08 -14.95 79.23
CA ALA A 174 3.26 -15.37 80.64
C ALA A 174 2.75 -14.31 81.62
N VAL A 175 3.09 -13.03 81.38
CA VAL A 175 2.62 -11.91 82.23
C VAL A 175 1.10 -11.75 82.11
N LEU A 176 0.52 -11.87 80.91
CA LEU A 176 -0.95 -11.83 80.72
C LEU A 176 -1.63 -12.96 81.49
N SER A 177 -1.11 -14.18 81.39
CA SER A 177 -1.65 -15.34 82.14
C SER A 177 -1.58 -15.16 83.65
N ALA A 178 -0.44 -14.64 84.21
CA ALA A 178 -0.30 -14.34 85.58
C ALA A 178 -1.26 -13.21 86.04
N ALA A 179 -1.42 -12.16 85.21
CA ALA A 179 -2.34 -11.05 85.53
C ALA A 179 -3.82 -11.48 85.51
N LYS A 180 -4.22 -12.42 84.56
CA LYS A 180 -5.52 -13.06 84.59
C LYS A 180 -5.75 -13.84 85.91
N ASN A 181 -4.78 -14.69 86.29
CA ASN A 181 -4.88 -15.50 87.45
C ASN A 181 -4.94 -14.65 88.74
N ALA A 182 -4.32 -13.48 88.74
CA ALA A 182 -4.32 -12.53 89.91
C ALA A 182 -5.57 -11.60 89.87
N GLY A 183 -6.48 -11.73 88.88
CA GLY A 183 -7.66 -10.86 88.71
C GLY A 183 -7.32 -9.40 88.42
N ILE A 184 -6.19 -9.15 87.83
CA ILE A 184 -5.72 -7.79 87.47
C ILE A 184 -6.30 -7.36 86.15
N VAL A 185 -6.48 -8.32 85.19
CA VAL A 185 -7.08 -8.16 83.93
C VAL A 185 -8.24 -9.11 83.74
N ASP A 186 -9.18 -8.81 82.83
CA ASP A 186 -10.32 -9.64 82.59
C ASP A 186 -9.93 -10.99 81.99
N ALA A 187 -10.71 -12.01 82.21
CA ALA A 187 -10.38 -13.38 81.81
C ALA A 187 -10.29 -13.55 80.29
N ASP A 188 -11.02 -12.71 79.57
CA ASP A 188 -11.09 -12.66 78.07
C ASP A 188 -10.09 -11.66 77.46
N ALA A 189 -9.35 -10.92 78.31
CA ALA A 189 -8.36 -9.95 77.82
C ALA A 189 -7.32 -10.62 76.87
N GLN A 190 -7.03 -9.98 75.81
CA GLN A 190 -6.04 -10.41 74.76
C GLN A 190 -4.96 -9.35 74.65
N ILE A 191 -3.77 -9.77 74.21
CA ILE A 191 -2.70 -8.85 73.84
C ILE A 191 -3.20 -7.97 72.67
N SER A 192 -3.01 -6.65 72.83
CA SER A 192 -3.35 -5.68 71.83
C SER A 192 -2.07 -4.99 71.30
N ILE A 193 -2.10 -4.49 70.07
CA ILE A 193 -1.00 -3.66 69.57
C ILE A 193 -1.45 -2.20 69.61
N ARG A 194 -0.66 -1.34 70.26
CA ARG A 194 -0.84 0.11 70.34
C ARG A 194 0.49 0.79 70.06
N GLU A 195 0.47 1.74 69.15
CA GLU A 195 1.70 2.45 68.70
C GLU A 195 2.86 1.52 68.37
N GLY A 196 2.55 0.37 67.73
CA GLY A 196 3.54 -0.63 67.35
C GLY A 196 4.09 -1.49 68.52
N LYS A 197 3.53 -1.37 69.70
CA LYS A 197 3.92 -2.15 70.89
C LYS A 197 2.82 -3.11 71.33
N ALA A 198 3.24 -4.26 71.68
CA ALA A 198 2.34 -5.27 72.29
C ALA A 198 2.06 -4.91 73.70
N VAL A 199 0.81 -4.69 74.07
CA VAL A 199 0.34 -4.19 75.33
C VAL A 199 -0.78 -5.05 75.96
N ILE A 200 -0.94 -5.03 77.23
CA ILE A 200 -1.98 -5.71 77.99
C ILE A 200 -3.06 -4.70 78.32
N PRO A 201 -4.37 -4.93 77.92
CA PRO A 201 -5.43 -4.05 78.42
C PRO A 201 -5.73 -4.31 79.89
N VAL A 202 -5.66 -3.27 80.74
CA VAL A 202 -5.85 -3.30 82.20
C VAL A 202 -6.96 -2.33 82.59
N ALA A 203 -7.92 -2.78 83.35
CA ALA A 203 -8.95 -1.90 83.91
C ALA A 203 -8.39 -0.74 84.73
N ALA A 204 -9.00 0.46 84.64
CA ALA A 204 -8.52 1.67 85.34
C ALA A 204 -8.28 1.47 86.82
N ALA A 205 -9.14 0.67 87.49
CA ALA A 205 -9.00 0.35 88.91
C ALA A 205 -7.74 -0.46 89.20
N ASN A 206 -7.21 -1.18 88.30
CA ASN A 206 -6.06 -2.10 88.49
C ASN A 206 -4.77 -1.58 87.83
N LYS A 207 -4.77 -0.37 87.25
CA LYS A 207 -3.62 0.16 86.47
C LYS A 207 -2.29 0.21 87.18
N ARG A 208 -2.31 0.31 88.56
CA ARG A 208 -1.11 0.31 89.40
C ARG A 208 -0.65 -1.10 89.87
N LYS A 209 -1.46 -2.12 89.58
CA LYS A 209 -1.15 -3.51 90.00
C LYS A 209 -0.29 -4.24 88.95
N LEU A 210 -0.37 -3.88 87.66
CA LEU A 210 0.55 -4.35 86.67
C LEU A 210 1.67 -3.30 86.49
N GLN A 211 2.91 -3.70 86.87
CA GLN A 211 4.06 -2.82 86.61
C GLN A 211 4.40 -2.70 85.14
N GLY A 212 4.40 -1.46 84.63
CA GLY A 212 4.68 -1.24 83.23
C GLY A 212 4.44 0.22 82.81
N PHE A 213 4.68 0.47 81.55
CA PHE A 213 4.42 1.77 80.86
C PHE A 213 3.05 1.81 80.24
N ILE A 214 2.30 2.87 80.47
CA ILE A 214 1.02 3.09 79.84
C ILE A 214 1.25 3.79 78.47
N HIS A 215 0.82 3.16 77.41
CA HIS A 215 0.96 3.70 75.98
C HIS A 215 -0.30 4.36 75.55
N ASP A 216 -1.45 3.85 75.88
CA ASP A 216 -2.72 4.37 75.45
C ASP A 216 -3.83 4.15 76.49
N GLU A 217 -4.94 4.90 76.30
CA GLU A 217 -6.15 4.66 77.09
C GLU A 217 -7.36 4.56 76.26
N SER A 218 -8.37 3.78 76.55
CA SER A 218 -9.61 3.71 75.85
C SER A 218 -10.35 5.03 75.85
N ALA A 219 -11.15 5.33 74.79
CA ALA A 219 -11.89 6.61 74.73
C ALA A 219 -12.81 6.90 75.95
N THR A 220 -13.12 5.91 76.75
CA THR A 220 -13.93 6.01 77.96
C THR A 220 -13.09 6.12 79.21
N GLY A 221 -11.78 6.07 79.09
CA GLY A 221 -10.85 6.09 80.33
C GLY A 221 -10.94 4.84 81.17
N ARG A 222 -11.68 3.79 80.81
CA ARG A 222 -11.92 2.58 81.53
C ARG A 222 -10.85 1.53 81.46
N THR A 223 -10.08 1.53 80.32
CA THR A 223 -9.06 0.53 80.00
C THR A 223 -7.77 1.25 79.67
N PHE A 224 -6.66 0.89 80.30
CA PHE A 224 -5.31 1.35 80.08
C PHE A 224 -4.53 0.24 79.34
N TYR A 225 -3.75 0.60 78.34
CA TYR A 225 -2.93 -0.32 77.54
C TYR A 225 -1.51 -0.24 78.11
N VAL A 226 -1.09 -1.29 78.84
CA VAL A 226 0.17 -1.30 79.61
C VAL A 226 1.18 -2.21 78.98
N GLU A 227 2.38 -1.71 78.65
CA GLU A 227 3.56 -2.51 78.32
C GLU A 227 4.21 -2.97 79.68
N PRO A 228 4.25 -4.28 79.95
CA PRO A 228 4.85 -4.78 81.19
C PRO A 228 6.35 -4.52 81.26
N VAL A 229 6.89 -4.18 82.48
CA VAL A 229 8.32 -3.91 82.67
C VAL A 229 9.18 -5.06 82.17
N GLU A 230 8.71 -6.28 82.35
CA GLU A 230 9.41 -7.53 81.99
C GLU A 230 9.63 -7.68 80.45
N VAL A 231 8.91 -6.89 79.68
CA VAL A 231 9.02 -6.88 78.22
C VAL A 231 9.79 -5.65 77.70
N VAL A 232 9.85 -4.58 78.49
CA VAL A 232 10.47 -3.31 78.11
C VAL A 232 11.93 -3.47 77.66
N GLU A 233 12.69 -4.25 78.50
CA GLU A 233 14.10 -4.49 78.18
C GLU A 233 14.31 -5.23 76.87
N ILE A 234 13.51 -6.27 76.65
CA ILE A 234 13.52 -7.04 75.36
C ILE A 234 13.13 -6.16 74.18
N ASN A 235 12.16 -5.26 74.36
CA ASN A 235 11.78 -4.33 73.37
C ASN A 235 12.85 -3.27 73.00
N ASN A 236 13.63 -2.87 74.02
CA ASN A 236 14.77 -1.99 73.83
C ASN A 236 15.90 -2.70 73.07
N GLU A 237 16.19 -3.95 73.37
CA GLU A 237 17.15 -4.78 72.62
C GLU A 237 16.67 -4.98 71.15
N LEU A 238 15.38 -5.19 70.94
CA LEU A 238 14.81 -5.29 69.60
C LEU A 238 15.05 -4.00 68.82
N ARG A 239 14.85 -2.82 69.46
CA ARG A 239 15.14 -1.55 68.79
C ARG A 239 16.62 -1.38 68.42
N GLU A 240 17.49 -1.78 69.27
CA GLU A 240 18.93 -1.74 69.07
C GLU A 240 19.29 -2.65 67.88
N LEU A 241 18.67 -3.85 67.75
CA LEU A 241 18.84 -4.77 66.63
C LEU A 241 18.25 -4.21 65.32
N GLU A 242 17.07 -3.56 65.39
CA GLU A 242 16.50 -2.87 64.22
C GLU A 242 17.42 -1.74 63.68
N TYR A 243 18.03 -0.96 64.60
CA TYR A 243 19.03 0.04 64.24
C TYR A 243 20.30 -0.60 63.66
N ALA A 244 20.71 -1.74 64.20
CA ALA A 244 21.84 -2.50 63.70
C ALA A 244 21.52 -3.06 62.26
N GLU A 245 20.31 -3.57 62.09
CA GLU A 245 19.84 -4.05 60.77
C GLU A 245 19.88 -2.94 59.70
N ARG A 246 19.32 -1.75 60.06
CA ARG A 246 19.36 -0.60 59.13
C ARG A 246 20.78 -0.18 58.80
N ARG A 247 21.69 -0.13 59.79
CA ARG A 247 23.10 0.20 59.55
C ARG A 247 23.79 -0.83 58.66
N GLU A 248 23.47 -2.12 58.86
CA GLU A 248 24.04 -3.19 58.08
C GLU A 248 23.53 -3.19 56.65
N ILE A 249 22.23 -2.93 56.39
CA ILE A 249 21.65 -2.73 55.07
C ILE A 249 22.32 -1.57 54.34
N VAL A 250 22.48 -0.41 55.00
CA VAL A 250 23.18 0.74 54.42
C VAL A 250 24.63 0.38 54.05
N ARG A 251 25.32 -0.38 54.90
CA ARG A 251 26.69 -0.85 54.63
C ARG A 251 26.73 -1.71 53.38
N ILE A 252 25.81 -2.70 53.26
CA ILE A 252 25.70 -3.59 52.10
C ILE A 252 25.46 -2.79 50.80
N LEU A 253 24.49 -1.85 50.87
CA LEU A 253 24.14 -1.02 49.71
C LEU A 253 25.27 -0.06 49.34
N SER A 254 26.00 0.49 50.30
CA SER A 254 27.17 1.35 50.07
C SER A 254 28.30 0.58 49.40
N GLU A 255 28.66 -0.60 49.92
CA GLU A 255 29.68 -1.46 49.32
C GLU A 255 29.31 -1.91 47.93
N PHE A 256 28.05 -2.24 47.71
CA PHE A 256 27.54 -2.54 46.36
C PHE A 256 27.66 -1.34 45.42
N THR A 257 27.20 -0.15 45.87
CA THR A 257 27.25 1.07 45.06
C THR A 257 28.67 1.46 44.70
N ASP A 258 29.60 1.40 45.62
CA ASP A 258 31.01 1.67 45.38
C ASP A 258 31.62 0.69 44.37
N SER A 259 31.19 -0.55 44.39
CA SER A 259 31.64 -1.58 43.43
C SER A 259 31.12 -1.37 42.01
N VAL A 260 29.98 -0.70 41.82
CA VAL A 260 29.33 -0.41 40.51
C VAL A 260 29.73 0.97 39.97
N ARG A 261 30.19 1.87 40.87
CA ARG A 261 30.59 3.23 40.52
C ARG A 261 31.58 3.37 39.33
N PRO A 262 32.59 2.51 39.21
CA PRO A 262 33.49 2.54 38.03
C PRO A 262 32.77 2.35 36.71
N ASP A 263 31.63 1.64 36.68
CA ASP A 263 30.86 1.33 35.48
C ASP A 263 29.77 2.37 35.19
N ALA A 264 29.70 3.46 35.96
CA ALA A 264 28.62 4.47 35.84
C ALA A 264 28.42 5.01 34.44
N GLU A 265 29.51 5.28 33.67
CA GLU A 265 29.41 5.77 32.28
C GLU A 265 28.91 4.71 31.30
N LEU A 266 29.36 3.46 31.49
CA LEU A 266 28.86 2.33 30.65
C LEU A 266 27.40 2.03 30.96
N ILE A 267 26.94 2.21 32.20
CA ILE A 267 25.52 2.09 32.57
C ILE A 267 24.72 3.23 31.97
N ALA A 268 25.25 4.44 31.90
CA ALA A 268 24.63 5.58 31.22
C ALA A 268 24.45 5.31 29.74
N ASP A 269 25.51 4.80 29.06
CA ASP A 269 25.44 4.41 27.63
C ASP A 269 24.39 3.32 27.38
N SER A 270 24.27 2.37 28.31
CA SER A 270 23.25 1.31 28.22
C SER A 270 21.83 1.84 28.48
N GLY A 271 21.67 2.82 29.36
CA GLY A 271 20.43 3.57 29.55
C GLY A 271 20.02 4.35 28.30
N ASP A 272 20.99 5.00 27.68
CA ASP A 272 20.82 5.71 26.42
C ASP A 272 20.42 4.79 25.25
N TYR A 273 21.03 3.60 25.18
CA TYR A 273 20.62 2.56 24.23
C TYR A 273 19.19 2.08 24.51
N LEU A 274 18.84 1.84 25.77
CA LEU A 274 17.50 1.43 26.15
C LEU A 274 16.44 2.45 25.78
N ALA A 275 16.73 3.76 25.98
CA ALA A 275 15.86 4.84 25.55
C ALA A 275 15.68 4.90 24.02
N GLU A 276 16.74 4.62 23.23
CA GLU A 276 16.65 4.51 21.77
C GLU A 276 15.77 3.32 21.35
N ILE A 277 15.98 2.17 21.99
CA ILE A 277 15.14 0.98 21.71
C ILE A 277 13.68 1.22 22.09
N ASP A 278 13.39 1.88 23.21
CA ASP A 278 12.02 2.23 23.60
C ASP A 278 11.36 3.18 22.58
N MET A 279 12.08 4.18 22.12
CA MET A 279 11.62 5.07 21.05
C MET A 279 11.35 4.31 19.74
N LEU A 280 12.27 3.43 19.32
CA LEU A 280 12.08 2.61 18.11
C LEU A 280 10.90 1.65 18.28
N ARG A 281 10.73 1.07 19.46
CA ARG A 281 9.58 0.21 19.81
C ARG A 281 8.26 0.98 19.70
N ALA A 282 8.21 2.20 20.23
CA ALA A 282 7.04 3.07 20.16
C ALA A 282 6.69 3.41 18.69
N LYS A 283 7.69 3.76 17.86
CA LYS A 283 7.53 3.98 16.42
C LYS A 283 7.05 2.72 15.69
N GLY A 284 7.67 1.57 15.97
CA GLY A 284 7.31 0.29 15.37
C GLY A 284 5.87 -0.13 15.67
N ARG A 285 5.45 -0.04 16.93
CA ARG A 285 4.06 -0.32 17.34
C ARG A 285 3.06 0.59 16.67
N TRP A 286 3.32 1.90 16.71
CA TRP A 286 2.45 2.87 16.04
C TRP A 286 2.36 2.62 14.53
N ALA A 287 3.47 2.27 13.91
CA ALA A 287 3.54 1.95 12.47
C ALA A 287 2.75 0.70 12.12
N SER A 288 2.87 -0.37 12.91
CA SER A 288 2.11 -1.61 12.72
C SER A 288 0.60 -1.36 12.86
N GLU A 289 0.16 -0.66 13.92
CA GLU A 289 -1.25 -0.32 14.15
C GLU A 289 -1.88 0.50 13.00
N ASN A 290 -1.08 1.33 12.33
CA ASN A 290 -1.53 2.22 11.26
C ASN A 290 -1.21 1.70 9.85
N GLY A 291 -0.65 0.49 9.73
CA GLY A 291 -0.29 -0.12 8.45
C GLY A 291 0.77 0.68 7.69
N CYS A 292 1.75 1.21 8.41
CA CYS A 292 2.87 1.95 7.84
C CYS A 292 3.98 1.02 7.37
N VAL A 293 4.65 1.42 6.30
CA VAL A 293 5.74 0.67 5.67
C VAL A 293 6.93 1.57 5.41
N LYS A 294 8.08 0.97 5.15
CA LYS A 294 9.27 1.68 4.71
C LYS A 294 9.15 2.00 3.21
N PRO A 295 9.14 3.29 2.82
CA PRO A 295 9.14 3.67 1.42
C PRO A 295 10.54 3.60 0.83
N ILE A 296 10.62 3.66 -0.51
CA ILE A 296 11.88 3.74 -1.25
C ILE A 296 12.40 5.19 -1.19
N VAL A 297 13.67 5.36 -0.84
CA VAL A 297 14.34 6.66 -0.95
C VAL A 297 14.66 6.89 -2.43
N SER A 298 14.07 7.93 -3.04
CA SER A 298 14.27 8.20 -4.46
C SER A 298 15.70 8.67 -4.76
N THR A 299 16.26 8.10 -5.83
CA THR A 299 17.55 8.53 -6.41
C THR A 299 17.37 9.51 -7.56
N ASP A 300 16.20 9.52 -8.17
CA ASP A 300 15.87 10.26 -9.40
C ASP A 300 14.97 11.47 -9.16
N ASP A 301 14.87 11.92 -7.92
CA ASP A 301 13.99 13.00 -7.47
C ASP A 301 12.50 12.75 -7.80
N ARG A 302 12.08 11.47 -7.86
CA ARG A 302 10.69 11.09 -8.09
C ARG A 302 9.92 11.08 -6.78
N LEU A 303 8.80 11.78 -6.73
CA LEU A 303 7.79 11.68 -5.68
C LEU A 303 6.66 10.80 -6.21
N MET A 304 6.58 9.57 -5.75
CA MET A 304 5.51 8.64 -6.14
C MET A 304 4.84 8.10 -4.88
N LEU A 305 3.61 8.49 -4.68
CA LEU A 305 2.73 7.96 -3.62
C LEU A 305 1.79 6.92 -4.22
N LYS A 306 1.79 5.74 -3.63
CA LYS A 306 0.86 4.65 -3.94
C LYS A 306 0.12 4.23 -2.68
N ASN A 307 -1.21 4.21 -2.77
CA ASN A 307 -2.09 3.88 -1.64
C ASN A 307 -1.80 4.71 -0.37
N ALA A 308 -1.33 5.96 -0.52
CA ALA A 308 -1.00 6.80 0.61
C ALA A 308 -2.26 7.27 1.35
N ARG A 309 -2.22 7.26 2.67
CA ARG A 309 -3.33 7.65 3.53
C ARG A 309 -2.89 8.69 4.53
N HIS A 310 -3.79 9.60 4.88
CA HIS A 310 -3.53 10.53 5.99
C HIS A 310 -3.74 9.79 7.31
N PRO A 311 -2.72 9.60 8.15
CA PRO A 311 -2.80 8.70 9.30
C PRO A 311 -3.90 9.08 10.30
N LEU A 312 -4.02 10.36 10.65
CA LEU A 312 -5.05 10.82 11.58
C LEU A 312 -6.47 10.69 11.01
N LEU A 313 -6.64 10.95 9.71
CA LEU A 313 -7.93 10.75 9.04
C LEU A 313 -8.29 9.26 8.99
N GLN A 314 -7.32 8.40 8.74
CA GLN A 314 -7.50 6.95 8.75
C GLN A 314 -8.01 6.47 10.13
N GLN A 315 -7.40 6.93 11.21
CA GLN A 315 -7.82 6.60 12.58
C GLN A 315 -9.25 7.08 12.86
N THR A 316 -9.56 8.34 12.50
CA THR A 316 -10.89 8.93 12.71
C THR A 316 -11.98 8.18 11.95
N LEU A 317 -11.74 7.86 10.68
CA LEU A 317 -12.72 7.14 9.86
C LEU A 317 -12.84 5.67 10.27
N ARG A 318 -11.74 5.02 10.66
CA ARG A 318 -11.75 3.65 11.18
C ARG A 318 -12.59 3.53 12.45
N ALA A 319 -12.50 4.52 13.36
CA ALA A 319 -13.35 4.61 14.54
C ALA A 319 -14.85 4.74 14.20
N GLN A 320 -15.18 5.26 13.01
CA GLN A 320 -16.54 5.38 12.48
C GLN A 320 -16.96 4.19 11.60
N GLY A 321 -16.14 3.12 11.50
CA GLY A 321 -16.40 1.98 10.61
C GLY A 321 -16.26 2.32 9.12
N ARG A 322 -15.54 3.38 8.77
CA ARG A 322 -15.32 3.84 7.39
C ARG A 322 -13.85 3.73 7.01
N GLU A 323 -13.58 3.58 5.73
CA GLU A 323 -12.23 3.53 5.20
C GLU A 323 -11.84 4.83 4.49
N VAL A 324 -10.57 5.20 4.58
CA VAL A 324 -9.98 6.30 3.81
C VAL A 324 -9.76 5.84 2.38
N VAL A 325 -10.19 6.67 1.43
CA VAL A 325 -9.82 6.47 0.03
C VAL A 325 -8.34 6.85 -0.13
N PRO A 326 -7.49 5.93 -0.58
CA PRO A 326 -6.06 6.19 -0.68
C PRO A 326 -5.73 7.17 -1.81
N LEU A 327 -4.62 7.88 -1.63
CA LEU A 327 -4.07 8.81 -2.61
C LEU A 327 -3.00 8.11 -3.45
N ASP A 328 -3.18 8.17 -4.77
CA ASP A 328 -2.18 7.83 -5.78
C ASP A 328 -1.76 9.10 -6.51
N MET A 329 -0.47 9.44 -6.49
CA MET A 329 0.07 10.58 -7.23
C MET A 329 1.53 10.37 -7.61
N GLN A 330 1.94 11.04 -8.66
CA GLN A 330 3.34 11.03 -9.11
C GLN A 330 3.77 12.41 -9.58
N LEU A 331 4.93 12.85 -9.11
CA LEU A 331 5.69 13.99 -9.61
C LEU A 331 7.10 13.53 -9.96
N ASP A 332 7.65 14.09 -11.02
CA ASP A 332 9.00 13.81 -11.49
C ASP A 332 9.63 15.06 -12.08
N ARG A 333 10.86 15.00 -12.56
CA ARG A 333 11.56 16.16 -13.17
C ARG A 333 10.85 16.75 -14.38
N ARG A 334 9.96 15.99 -15.05
CA ARG A 334 9.19 16.46 -16.21
C ARG A 334 7.88 17.10 -15.81
N LYS A 335 7.26 16.62 -14.75
CA LYS A 335 6.00 17.13 -14.20
C LYS A 335 6.18 17.24 -12.69
N HIS A 336 6.75 18.35 -12.26
CA HIS A 336 7.12 18.56 -10.85
C HIS A 336 6.09 19.39 -10.07
N ILE A 337 5.11 20.00 -10.74
CA ILE A 337 3.99 20.69 -10.09
C ILE A 337 2.67 20.02 -10.49
N LEU A 338 1.82 19.74 -9.49
CA LEU A 338 0.46 19.22 -9.67
C LEU A 338 -0.55 20.27 -9.23
N VAL A 339 -1.40 20.72 -10.17
CA VAL A 339 -2.52 21.62 -9.89
C VAL A 339 -3.79 20.80 -9.75
N ILE A 340 -4.33 20.71 -8.53
CA ILE A 340 -5.51 19.92 -8.22
C ILE A 340 -6.75 20.83 -8.25
N SER A 341 -7.77 20.41 -8.97
CA SER A 341 -9.05 21.09 -9.07
C SER A 341 -10.24 20.14 -8.87
N GLY A 342 -11.41 20.68 -8.64
CA GLY A 342 -12.62 19.92 -8.34
C GLY A 342 -13.50 20.59 -7.30
N PRO A 343 -14.60 19.96 -6.87
CA PRO A 343 -15.50 20.51 -5.86
C PRO A 343 -14.81 20.63 -4.49
N ASN A 344 -15.26 21.57 -3.63
CA ASN A 344 -14.66 21.81 -2.31
C ASN A 344 -14.70 20.58 -1.42
N ALA A 345 -15.82 19.88 -1.38
CA ALA A 345 -15.97 18.65 -0.62
C ALA A 345 -15.24 17.44 -1.25
N GLY A 346 -14.50 17.61 -2.35
CA GLY A 346 -13.84 16.53 -3.10
C GLY A 346 -12.59 15.95 -2.45
N GLY A 347 -12.05 16.58 -1.39
CA GLY A 347 -10.85 16.11 -0.68
C GLY A 347 -9.54 16.71 -1.17
N LYS A 348 -9.57 17.87 -1.87
CA LYS A 348 -8.36 18.58 -2.36
C LYS A 348 -7.35 18.86 -1.25
N SER A 349 -7.77 19.52 -0.17
CA SER A 349 -6.93 19.85 1.00
C SER A 349 -6.42 18.61 1.72
N VAL A 350 -7.20 17.51 1.70
CA VAL A 350 -6.76 16.22 2.25
C VAL A 350 -5.64 15.62 1.42
N CYS A 351 -5.70 15.66 0.09
CA CYS A 351 -4.61 15.22 -0.79
C CYS A 351 -3.31 15.97 -0.48
N LEU A 352 -3.42 17.30 -0.34
CA LEU A 352 -2.31 18.17 -0.05
C LEU A 352 -1.70 17.89 1.33
N LYS A 353 -2.55 17.79 2.39
CA LYS A 353 -2.11 17.42 3.75
C LYS A 353 -1.51 16.02 3.79
N THR A 354 -2.08 15.05 3.05
CA THR A 354 -1.54 13.69 2.97
C THR A 354 -0.14 13.70 2.36
N THR A 355 0.08 14.45 1.29
CA THR A 355 1.41 14.59 0.69
C THR A 355 2.39 15.21 1.69
N GLY A 356 1.98 16.27 2.38
CA GLY A 356 2.81 16.97 3.37
C GLY A 356 3.19 16.07 4.54
N ILE A 357 2.23 15.40 5.17
CA ILE A 357 2.49 14.57 6.35
C ILE A 357 3.33 13.33 6.00
N VAL A 358 3.05 12.65 4.88
CA VAL A 358 3.81 11.49 4.44
C VAL A 358 5.26 11.85 4.13
N GLN A 359 5.49 12.97 3.41
CA GLN A 359 6.83 13.46 3.11
C GLN A 359 7.58 13.86 4.37
N TYR A 360 6.91 14.52 5.31
CA TYR A 360 7.51 14.95 6.57
C TYR A 360 7.86 13.76 7.48
N MET A 361 6.93 12.80 7.63
CA MET A 361 7.18 11.54 8.34
C MET A 361 8.43 10.83 7.81
N PHE A 362 8.51 10.69 6.49
CA PHE A 362 9.65 10.09 5.81
C PHE A 362 10.98 10.77 6.21
N GLN A 363 11.05 12.10 6.14
CA GLN A 363 12.27 12.83 6.45
C GLN A 363 12.59 12.94 7.94
N CYS A 364 11.61 12.72 8.81
CA CYS A 364 11.82 12.53 10.24
C CYS A 364 12.16 11.07 10.63
N GLY A 365 12.24 10.13 9.66
CA GLY A 365 12.55 8.73 9.91
C GLY A 365 11.40 7.94 10.53
N PHE A 366 10.16 8.29 10.19
CA PHE A 366 8.96 7.51 10.49
C PHE A 366 8.53 6.70 9.27
N LEU A 367 8.07 5.48 9.49
CA LEU A 367 7.42 4.68 8.46
C LEU A 367 6.12 5.36 8.01
N VAL A 368 5.74 5.20 6.76
CA VAL A 368 4.66 5.95 6.15
C VAL A 368 3.44 5.07 5.84
N PRO A 369 2.22 5.56 6.01
CA PRO A 369 0.98 4.85 5.68
C PRO A 369 0.73 4.85 4.17
N ALA A 370 1.52 4.08 3.43
CA ALA A 370 1.48 3.98 1.98
C ALA A 370 1.87 2.56 1.52
N SER A 371 1.94 2.31 0.23
CA SER A 371 2.50 1.05 -0.30
C SER A 371 4.02 1.09 -0.30
N GLU A 372 4.68 -0.06 -0.13
CA GLU A 372 6.15 -0.23 -0.15
C GLU A 372 6.81 0.24 -1.45
N VAL A 373 6.06 0.25 -2.56
CA VAL A 373 6.54 0.76 -3.85
C VAL A 373 6.51 2.28 -3.94
N SER A 374 6.05 2.98 -2.90
CA SER A 374 6.10 4.44 -2.85
C SER A 374 7.54 4.93 -2.79
N GLU A 375 7.85 5.94 -3.60
CA GLU A 375 9.19 6.48 -3.76
C GLU A 375 9.18 7.96 -3.38
N LEU A 376 10.04 8.34 -2.43
CA LEU A 376 10.07 9.68 -1.85
C LEU A 376 11.44 10.32 -2.00
N PRO A 377 11.52 11.52 -2.58
CA PRO A 377 12.77 12.27 -2.68
C PRO A 377 13.07 12.99 -1.37
N VAL A 378 14.32 13.42 -1.22
CA VAL A 378 14.75 14.18 -0.05
C VAL A 378 14.74 15.66 -0.38
N PHE A 379 13.79 16.38 0.17
CA PHE A 379 13.71 17.84 0.03
C PHE A 379 14.57 18.56 1.07
N ARG A 380 15.16 19.69 0.68
CA ARG A 380 15.88 20.59 1.59
C ARG A 380 14.94 21.50 2.36
N SER A 381 13.80 21.83 1.75
CA SER A 381 12.78 22.68 2.36
C SER A 381 11.38 22.25 1.95
N ILE A 382 10.45 22.45 2.88
CA ILE A 382 9.02 22.27 2.63
C ILE A 382 8.32 23.55 3.08
N PHE A 383 7.51 24.11 2.19
CA PHE A 383 6.66 25.25 2.45
C PHE A 383 5.19 24.86 2.36
N ILE A 384 4.39 25.35 3.28
CA ILE A 384 2.95 25.04 3.30
C ILE A 384 2.14 26.34 3.48
N ASP A 385 1.09 26.46 2.73
CA ASP A 385 0.06 27.48 2.87
C ASP A 385 -1.31 26.80 2.85
N ILE A 386 -1.80 26.44 4.05
CA ILE A 386 -3.04 25.70 4.25
C ILE A 386 -3.82 26.33 5.41
N GLY A 387 -5.11 26.50 5.20
CA GLY A 387 -6.05 26.98 6.18
C GLY A 387 -6.10 28.50 6.30
N ASP A 388 -7.22 29.00 6.80
CA ASP A 388 -7.41 30.42 7.08
C ASP A 388 -6.64 30.80 8.34
N GLU A 389 -5.60 31.63 8.20
CA GLU A 389 -4.94 32.25 9.35
C GLU A 389 -5.83 33.40 9.86
N GLN A 390 -6.95 33.06 10.49
CA GLN A 390 -7.74 34.00 11.28
C GLN A 390 -7.19 33.97 12.71
N SER A 391 -6.04 34.56 12.91
CA SER A 391 -5.56 34.92 14.22
C SER A 391 -6.23 36.26 14.60
N ILE A 392 -6.94 36.28 15.73
CA ILE A 392 -7.56 37.49 16.29
C ILE A 392 -6.47 38.53 16.63
N ASP A 393 -5.22 38.07 16.75
CA ASP A 393 -4.07 38.87 17.17
C ASP A 393 -3.30 39.51 15.99
N ASP A 394 -3.53 39.06 14.75
CA ASP A 394 -2.90 39.63 13.55
C ASP A 394 -3.90 40.45 12.74
N ASP A 395 -3.68 41.76 12.65
CA ASP A 395 -4.44 42.74 11.84
C ASP A 395 -4.36 42.50 10.31
N LEU A 396 -3.69 41.43 9.86
CA LEU A 396 -3.54 41.08 8.45
C LEU A 396 -4.78 40.33 7.93
N SER A 397 -5.35 40.85 6.84
CA SER A 397 -6.38 40.13 6.11
C SER A 397 -5.83 38.75 5.63
N THR A 398 -6.66 37.71 5.57
CA THR A 398 -6.34 36.37 5.08
C THR A 398 -5.51 36.39 3.79
N TYR A 399 -5.87 37.29 2.85
CA TYR A 399 -5.13 37.46 1.59
C TYR A 399 -3.71 37.99 1.77
N SER A 400 -3.49 38.90 2.69
CA SER A 400 -2.16 39.46 2.98
C SER A 400 -1.24 38.40 3.57
N SER A 401 -1.75 37.54 4.45
CA SER A 401 -1.03 36.40 5.02
C SER A 401 -0.63 35.39 3.94
N HIS A 402 -1.56 35.04 3.03
CA HIS A 402 -1.24 34.21 1.87
C HIS A 402 -0.13 34.81 1.01
N LEU A 403 -0.20 36.12 0.69
CA LEU A 403 0.82 36.77 -0.10
C LEU A 403 2.20 36.81 0.61
N LEU A 404 2.23 36.98 1.92
CA LEU A 404 3.46 36.91 2.71
C LEU A 404 4.07 35.51 2.67
N ASN A 405 3.25 34.46 2.80
CA ASN A 405 3.68 33.09 2.65
C ASN A 405 4.25 32.84 1.25
N MET A 406 3.56 33.31 0.19
CA MET A 406 4.04 33.18 -1.20
C MET A 406 5.37 33.91 -1.41
N LYS A 407 5.54 35.11 -0.84
CA LYS A 407 6.81 35.87 -0.86
C LYS A 407 7.94 35.04 -0.23
N ASN A 408 7.69 34.40 0.93
CA ASN A 408 8.67 33.58 1.61
C ASN A 408 8.99 32.30 0.81
N MET A 409 7.98 31.67 0.22
CA MET A 409 8.15 30.54 -0.69
C MET A 409 9.00 30.92 -1.90
N LEU A 410 8.67 32.02 -2.56
CA LEU A 410 9.45 32.51 -3.70
C LEU A 410 10.90 32.86 -3.33
N ALA A 411 11.17 33.36 -2.14
CA ALA A 411 12.53 33.62 -1.68
C ALA A 411 13.32 32.33 -1.43
N GLY A 412 12.71 31.32 -0.80
CA GLY A 412 13.38 30.10 -0.37
C GLY A 412 13.27 28.91 -1.33
N ALA A 413 12.46 28.98 -2.39
CA ALA A 413 12.24 27.87 -3.32
C ALA A 413 13.45 27.58 -4.20
N SER A 414 13.72 26.29 -4.38
CA SER A 414 14.74 25.70 -5.26
C SER A 414 14.24 24.38 -5.84
N SER A 415 15.02 23.72 -6.69
CA SER A 415 14.68 22.40 -7.24
C SER A 415 14.56 21.30 -6.18
N ALA A 416 15.12 21.50 -4.98
CA ALA A 416 15.00 20.59 -3.84
C ALA A 416 13.96 21.07 -2.81
N THR A 417 12.92 21.76 -3.25
CA THR A 417 11.86 22.30 -2.40
C THR A 417 10.51 21.71 -2.78
N LEU A 418 9.71 21.35 -1.78
CA LEU A 418 8.30 21.00 -1.93
C LEU A 418 7.42 22.18 -1.46
N VAL A 419 6.51 22.64 -2.29
CA VAL A 419 5.51 23.67 -1.96
C VAL A 419 4.12 23.05 -1.94
N LEU A 420 3.34 23.36 -0.91
CA LEU A 420 2.00 22.84 -0.69
C LEU A 420 1.06 24.04 -0.47
N ILE A 421 0.21 24.34 -1.45
CA ILE A 421 -0.62 25.53 -1.43
C ILE A 421 -2.09 25.16 -1.60
N ASP A 422 -2.90 25.50 -0.64
CA ASP A 422 -4.36 25.30 -0.70
C ASP A 422 -5.06 26.57 -1.17
N GLU A 423 -6.13 26.40 -1.93
CA GLU A 423 -6.99 27.47 -2.47
C GLU A 423 -6.21 28.62 -3.14
N PHE A 424 -5.22 28.29 -3.95
CA PHE A 424 -4.29 29.24 -4.54
C PHE A 424 -4.95 30.38 -5.30
N GLY A 425 -4.68 31.60 -4.87
CA GLY A 425 -5.23 32.85 -5.41
C GLY A 425 -6.52 33.34 -4.75
N SER A 426 -7.09 32.60 -3.78
CA SER A 426 -8.30 32.99 -3.06
C SER A 426 -8.09 34.19 -2.12
N GLY A 427 -9.19 34.76 -1.63
CA GLY A 427 -9.18 35.81 -0.61
C GLY A 427 -9.18 37.26 -1.16
N THR A 428 -9.23 37.44 -2.49
CA THR A 428 -9.34 38.76 -3.14
C THR A 428 -10.21 38.71 -4.38
N GLU A 429 -10.28 39.83 -5.12
CA GLU A 429 -10.99 39.90 -6.38
C GLU A 429 -10.50 38.85 -7.36
N PRO A 430 -11.39 37.99 -7.95
CA PRO A 430 -11.03 36.79 -8.69
C PRO A 430 -10.10 37.00 -9.86
N VAL A 431 -10.22 38.10 -10.62
CA VAL A 431 -9.38 38.34 -11.81
C VAL A 431 -7.95 38.69 -11.40
N ILE A 432 -7.80 39.57 -10.43
CA ILE A 432 -6.49 39.99 -9.93
C ILE A 432 -5.83 38.89 -9.14
N GLY A 433 -6.56 38.19 -8.25
CA GLY A 433 -6.07 37.06 -7.49
C GLY A 433 -5.57 35.92 -8.38
N GLY A 434 -6.34 35.58 -9.43
CA GLY A 434 -5.97 34.61 -10.43
C GLY A 434 -4.74 35.00 -11.25
N ALA A 435 -4.59 36.27 -11.64
CA ALA A 435 -3.44 36.75 -12.38
C ALA A 435 -2.15 36.75 -11.54
N ILE A 436 -2.24 37.16 -10.27
CA ILE A 436 -1.09 37.14 -9.34
C ILE A 436 -0.67 35.70 -9.07
N ALA A 437 -1.63 34.78 -8.85
CA ALA A 437 -1.35 33.38 -8.62
C ALA A 437 -0.68 32.73 -9.84
N GLU A 438 -1.12 33.03 -11.06
CA GLU A 438 -0.48 32.54 -12.29
C GLU A 438 0.96 33.02 -12.42
N ALA A 439 1.23 34.32 -12.16
CA ALA A 439 2.59 34.85 -12.16
C ALA A 439 3.50 34.22 -11.10
N ILE A 440 2.98 33.95 -9.90
CA ILE A 440 3.71 33.24 -8.85
C ILE A 440 4.00 31.79 -9.30
N LEU A 441 3.02 31.09 -9.89
CA LEU A 441 3.18 29.74 -10.39
C LEU A 441 4.27 29.65 -11.46
N GLU A 442 4.31 30.61 -12.39
CA GLU A 442 5.36 30.72 -13.40
C GLU A 442 6.76 30.85 -12.76
N ARG A 443 6.88 31.65 -11.71
CA ARG A 443 8.15 31.81 -10.97
C ARG A 443 8.56 30.57 -10.21
N LEU A 444 7.61 29.86 -9.59
CA LEU A 444 7.86 28.57 -8.91
C LEU A 444 8.30 27.51 -9.93
N LEU A 445 7.64 27.46 -11.09
CA LEU A 445 8.00 26.59 -12.19
C LEU A 445 9.44 26.86 -12.67
N ALA A 446 9.78 28.11 -12.91
CA ALA A 446 11.13 28.51 -13.34
C ALA A 446 12.24 28.14 -12.33
N LYS A 447 11.90 28.01 -11.04
CA LYS A 447 12.80 27.52 -9.99
C LYS A 447 12.91 26.00 -9.93
N GLY A 448 12.12 25.28 -10.68
CA GLY A 448 12.11 23.82 -10.74
C GLY A 448 11.66 23.15 -9.43
N CYS A 449 10.93 23.86 -8.53
CA CYS A 449 10.46 23.27 -7.28
C CYS A 449 9.31 22.29 -7.51
N TYR A 450 9.20 21.32 -6.62
CA TYR A 450 8.06 20.41 -6.58
C TYR A 450 6.88 21.08 -5.90
N GLY A 451 5.66 20.85 -6.40
CA GLY A 451 4.50 21.49 -5.85
C GLY A 451 3.21 20.68 -5.95
N VAL A 452 2.38 20.77 -4.92
CA VAL A 452 0.98 20.35 -4.96
C VAL A 452 0.14 21.55 -4.61
N ILE A 453 -0.71 22.00 -5.54
CA ILE A 453 -1.43 23.26 -5.46
C ILE A 453 -2.89 22.98 -5.73
N THR A 454 -3.79 23.44 -4.87
CA THR A 454 -5.23 23.37 -5.15
C THR A 454 -5.74 24.72 -5.62
N THR A 455 -6.69 24.73 -6.55
CA THR A 455 -7.26 25.97 -7.06
C THR A 455 -8.68 25.79 -7.62
N HIS A 456 -9.42 26.89 -7.59
CA HIS A 456 -10.71 27.01 -8.28
C HIS A 456 -10.60 27.81 -9.59
N TYR A 457 -9.49 28.50 -9.82
CA TYR A 457 -9.34 29.45 -10.92
C TYR A 457 -9.12 28.76 -12.27
N ALA A 458 -9.92 29.14 -13.25
CA ALA A 458 -9.87 28.57 -14.58
C ALA A 458 -8.59 28.91 -15.34
N ASN A 459 -8.06 30.14 -15.18
CA ASN A 459 -6.79 30.56 -15.80
C ASN A 459 -5.60 29.68 -15.36
N ILE A 460 -5.51 29.34 -14.06
CA ILE A 460 -4.44 28.47 -13.55
C ILE A 460 -4.56 27.05 -14.11
N LYS A 461 -5.78 26.52 -14.24
CA LYS A 461 -6.04 25.21 -14.86
C LYS A 461 -5.65 25.21 -16.34
N TYR A 462 -5.97 26.29 -17.03
CA TYR A 462 -5.62 26.48 -18.44
C TYR A 462 -4.10 26.61 -18.62
N TYR A 463 -3.45 27.44 -17.81
CA TYR A 463 -2.00 27.57 -17.79
C TYR A 463 -1.32 26.21 -17.58
N ALA A 464 -1.77 25.44 -16.60
CA ALA A 464 -1.27 24.09 -16.28
C ALA A 464 -1.47 23.09 -17.44
N SER A 465 -2.50 23.26 -18.27
CA SER A 465 -2.76 22.37 -19.42
C SER A 465 -1.79 22.61 -20.57
N ASN A 466 -1.31 23.85 -20.72
CA ASN A 466 -0.51 24.30 -21.87
C ASN A 466 0.99 24.46 -21.54
N THR A 467 1.39 24.26 -20.28
CA THR A 467 2.76 24.51 -19.85
C THR A 467 3.45 23.21 -19.46
N GLU A 468 4.66 22.98 -19.98
CA GLU A 468 5.50 21.86 -19.56
C GLU A 468 5.93 22.04 -18.09
N GLY A 469 6.14 20.93 -17.37
CA GLY A 469 6.52 20.98 -15.95
C GLY A 469 5.33 20.91 -14.99
N ILE A 470 4.12 21.20 -15.45
CA ILE A 470 2.91 21.18 -14.65
C ILE A 470 1.97 20.06 -15.12
N ALA A 471 1.29 19.42 -14.17
CA ALA A 471 0.20 18.49 -14.43
C ALA A 471 -1.10 19.01 -13.81
N ASN A 472 -2.22 18.84 -14.51
CA ASN A 472 -3.54 18.99 -13.89
C ASN A 472 -3.95 17.70 -13.19
N GLY A 473 -4.67 17.84 -12.08
CA GLY A 473 -5.32 16.75 -11.34
C GLY A 473 -6.78 17.11 -11.06
N ALA A 474 -7.67 16.16 -11.24
CA ALA A 474 -9.08 16.28 -10.96
C ALA A 474 -9.46 15.41 -9.77
N MET A 475 -10.13 15.99 -8.77
CA MET A 475 -10.83 15.20 -7.77
C MET A 475 -12.12 14.65 -8.38
N MET A 476 -12.24 13.32 -8.41
CA MET A 476 -13.38 12.64 -9.01
C MET A 476 -14.65 12.84 -8.18
N PHE A 477 -15.75 13.07 -8.88
CA PHE A 477 -17.07 13.32 -8.29
C PHE A 477 -18.14 12.49 -9.02
N ASP A 478 -18.96 11.79 -8.26
CA ASP A 478 -20.11 11.07 -8.80
C ASP A 478 -21.28 12.04 -8.97
N VAL A 479 -21.47 12.50 -10.19
CA VAL A 479 -22.54 13.45 -10.54
C VAL A 479 -23.94 12.81 -10.39
N GLN A 480 -24.06 11.48 -10.58
CA GLN A 480 -25.36 10.79 -10.48
C GLN A 480 -25.87 10.74 -9.03
N HIS A 481 -24.97 10.50 -8.07
CA HIS A 481 -25.31 10.37 -6.66
C HIS A 481 -24.94 11.59 -5.81
N ILE A 482 -24.40 12.66 -6.43
CA ILE A 482 -23.88 13.87 -5.76
C ILE A 482 -22.97 13.55 -4.58
N ARG A 483 -21.96 12.74 -4.80
CA ARG A 483 -20.99 12.40 -3.76
C ARG A 483 -19.57 12.47 -4.28
N PRO A 484 -18.62 12.96 -3.47
CA PRO A 484 -17.22 12.90 -3.80
C PRO A 484 -16.75 11.44 -3.78
N LEU A 485 -15.90 11.09 -4.75
CA LEU A 485 -15.24 9.80 -4.80
C LEU A 485 -13.89 9.82 -4.08
N PHE A 486 -13.40 10.99 -3.70
CA PHE A 486 -12.11 11.24 -3.04
C PHE A 486 -10.90 10.64 -3.78
N ARG A 487 -11.04 10.37 -5.07
CA ARG A 487 -9.97 9.85 -5.94
C ARG A 487 -9.41 10.97 -6.78
N LEU A 488 -8.08 11.02 -6.83
CA LEU A 488 -7.34 11.93 -7.69
C LEU A 488 -7.09 11.26 -9.05
N GLU A 489 -7.49 11.91 -10.13
CA GLU A 489 -7.12 11.53 -11.50
C GLU A 489 -6.17 12.59 -12.05
N THR A 490 -4.95 12.22 -12.40
CA THR A 490 -3.93 13.10 -12.96
C THR A 490 -4.05 13.17 -14.48
N GLY A 491 -3.70 14.33 -15.07
CA GLY A 491 -3.71 14.53 -16.53
C GLY A 491 -4.94 15.29 -17.03
N LYS A 492 -5.95 15.51 -16.19
CA LYS A 492 -7.16 16.25 -16.55
C LYS A 492 -7.44 17.36 -15.56
N PRO A 493 -7.90 18.55 -15.99
CA PRO A 493 -8.43 19.55 -15.07
C PRO A 493 -9.79 19.11 -14.53
N GLY A 494 -10.06 19.38 -13.25
CA GLY A 494 -11.34 19.11 -12.61
C GLY A 494 -12.36 20.20 -12.87
N SER A 495 -13.64 19.83 -13.02
CA SER A 495 -14.77 20.74 -13.00
C SER A 495 -15.25 21.02 -11.57
N SER A 496 -15.79 22.18 -11.32
CA SER A 496 -16.44 22.52 -10.04
C SER A 496 -17.78 21.80 -9.86
N PHE A 497 -18.41 21.33 -10.95
CA PHE A 497 -19.74 20.73 -10.98
C PHE A 497 -20.83 21.60 -10.33
N ALA A 498 -20.61 22.92 -10.21
CA ALA A 498 -21.51 23.83 -9.51
C ALA A 498 -22.91 23.82 -10.12
N VAL A 499 -23.01 23.84 -11.46
CA VAL A 499 -24.30 23.84 -12.19
C VAL A 499 -25.02 22.51 -12.01
N GLU A 500 -24.31 21.38 -12.11
CA GLU A 500 -24.84 20.04 -11.93
C GLU A 500 -25.34 19.83 -10.48
N ILE A 501 -24.56 20.29 -9.52
CA ILE A 501 -24.94 20.24 -8.10
C ILE A 501 -26.18 21.13 -7.84
N ALA A 502 -26.20 22.36 -8.34
CA ALA A 502 -27.36 23.28 -8.20
C ALA A 502 -28.65 22.70 -8.79
N ARG A 503 -28.58 22.10 -9.99
CA ARG A 503 -29.70 21.41 -10.65
C ARG A 503 -30.21 20.25 -9.78
N LYS A 504 -29.36 19.48 -9.23
CA LYS A 504 -29.71 18.28 -8.48
C LYS A 504 -30.19 18.56 -7.05
N ILE A 505 -29.76 19.65 -6.44
CA ILE A 505 -30.32 20.16 -5.17
C ILE A 505 -31.74 20.73 -5.36
N GLY A 506 -32.16 20.93 -6.62
CA GLY A 506 -33.52 21.40 -6.93
C GLY A 506 -33.60 22.92 -7.11
N LEU A 507 -32.50 23.62 -7.40
CA LEU A 507 -32.57 25.01 -7.80
C LEU A 507 -33.41 25.11 -9.08
N PRO A 508 -34.36 26.07 -9.18
CA PRO A 508 -35.14 26.24 -10.37
C PRO A 508 -34.30 26.41 -11.61
N GLU A 509 -34.63 25.71 -12.69
CA GLU A 509 -33.87 25.72 -13.96
C GLU A 509 -33.73 27.14 -14.53
N GLU A 510 -34.72 28.02 -14.26
CA GLU A 510 -34.66 29.43 -14.65
C GLU A 510 -33.50 30.17 -13.97
N ILE A 511 -33.25 29.91 -12.66
CA ILE A 511 -32.12 30.50 -11.92
C ILE A 511 -30.83 29.98 -12.48
N ILE A 512 -30.75 28.68 -12.78
CA ILE A 512 -29.55 28.04 -13.35
C ILE A 512 -29.27 28.64 -14.73
N ARG A 513 -30.26 28.82 -15.58
CA ARG A 513 -30.13 29.46 -16.90
C ARG A 513 -29.65 30.90 -16.77
N ILE A 514 -30.26 31.70 -15.91
CA ILE A 514 -29.89 33.12 -15.67
C ILE A 514 -28.43 33.18 -15.12
N ALA A 515 -28.06 32.25 -14.20
CA ALA A 515 -26.71 32.18 -13.69
C ALA A 515 -25.68 31.85 -14.79
N GLY A 516 -26.05 30.93 -15.71
CA GLY A 516 -25.24 30.61 -16.87
C GLY A 516 -25.05 31.80 -17.83
N GLU A 517 -26.13 32.55 -18.08
CA GLU A 517 -26.10 33.76 -18.92
C GLU A 517 -25.21 34.86 -18.28
N LYS A 518 -25.31 35.05 -16.95
CA LYS A 518 -24.52 36.03 -16.20
C LYS A 518 -23.05 35.60 -16.05
N ALA A 519 -22.75 34.30 -15.96
CA ALA A 519 -21.37 33.82 -15.90
C ALA A 519 -20.59 34.05 -17.19
N GLY A 520 -21.31 34.40 -18.28
CA GLY A 520 -20.74 34.72 -19.58
C GLY A 520 -20.38 33.47 -20.41
N SER A 521 -20.56 33.58 -21.72
CA SER A 521 -20.24 32.50 -22.67
C SER A 521 -18.78 32.06 -22.58
N ASP A 522 -17.88 32.94 -22.19
CA ASP A 522 -16.44 32.70 -22.14
C ASP A 522 -16.05 31.73 -21.04
N HIS A 523 -16.64 31.81 -19.85
CA HIS A 523 -16.35 30.85 -18.77
C HIS A 523 -16.90 29.45 -19.08
N ILE A 524 -18.07 29.36 -19.68
CA ILE A 524 -18.66 28.07 -20.10
C ILE A 524 -17.86 27.49 -21.25
N ASN A 525 -17.40 28.30 -22.21
CA ASN A 525 -16.55 27.87 -23.31
C ASN A 525 -15.16 27.40 -22.85
N ILE A 526 -14.56 28.11 -21.88
CA ILE A 526 -13.27 27.69 -21.31
C ILE A 526 -13.41 26.33 -20.60
N GLU A 527 -14.44 26.10 -19.77
CA GLU A 527 -14.66 24.79 -19.16
C GLU A 527 -14.91 23.67 -20.19
N LYS A 528 -15.63 23.98 -21.28
CA LYS A 528 -15.87 23.05 -22.39
C LYS A 528 -14.58 22.75 -23.16
N GLN A 529 -13.79 23.77 -23.47
CA GLN A 529 -12.48 23.60 -24.12
C GLN A 529 -11.50 22.83 -23.23
N LEU A 530 -11.47 23.09 -21.92
CA LEU A 530 -10.62 22.31 -20.99
C LEU A 530 -11.02 20.83 -20.96
N ARG A 531 -12.31 20.51 -21.06
CA ARG A 531 -12.79 19.11 -21.15
C ARG A 531 -12.39 18.47 -22.49
N GLU A 532 -12.48 19.19 -23.60
CA GLU A 532 -12.07 18.72 -24.92
C GLU A 532 -10.55 18.50 -24.97
N ILE A 533 -9.74 19.45 -24.53
CA ILE A 533 -8.27 19.33 -24.45
C ILE A 533 -7.87 18.15 -23.55
N ALA A 534 -8.54 17.98 -22.41
CA ALA A 534 -8.26 16.86 -21.51
C ALA A 534 -8.58 15.50 -22.15
N ARG A 535 -9.68 15.42 -22.92
CA ARG A 535 -10.09 14.21 -23.63
C ARG A 535 -9.10 13.86 -24.74
N ASP A 536 -8.69 14.85 -25.52
CA ASP A 536 -7.73 14.67 -26.62
C ASP A 536 -6.34 14.28 -26.08
N LYS A 537 -5.87 14.96 -25.04
CA LYS A 537 -4.59 14.63 -24.41
C LYS A 537 -4.58 13.19 -23.85
N HIS A 538 -5.65 12.77 -23.21
CA HIS A 538 -5.79 11.40 -22.70
C HIS A 538 -5.82 10.36 -23.83
N TYR A 539 -6.52 10.66 -24.93
CA TYR A 539 -6.54 9.81 -26.13
C TYR A 539 -5.12 9.64 -26.69
N TRP A 540 -4.37 10.74 -26.83
CA TRP A 540 -3.00 10.69 -27.34
C TRP A 540 -2.01 10.03 -26.38
N GLU A 541 -2.17 10.20 -25.06
CA GLU A 541 -1.37 9.49 -24.07
C GLU A 541 -1.62 7.99 -24.11
N GLN A 542 -2.86 7.54 -24.19
CA GLN A 542 -3.18 6.12 -24.35
C GLN A 542 -2.65 5.53 -25.65
N LYS A 543 -2.76 6.30 -26.75
CA LYS A 543 -2.24 5.87 -28.05
C LYS A 543 -0.71 5.73 -28.04
N ARG A 544 -0.02 6.65 -27.40
CA ARG A 544 1.44 6.62 -27.23
C ARG A 544 1.90 5.44 -26.36
N ASP A 545 1.20 5.15 -25.28
CA ASP A 545 1.52 4.00 -24.43
C ASP A 545 1.25 2.67 -25.14
N ARG A 546 0.20 2.61 -25.95
CA ARG A 546 -0.08 1.46 -26.80
C ARG A 546 1.01 1.26 -27.87
N ILE A 547 1.47 2.34 -28.49
CA ILE A 547 2.59 2.30 -29.46
C ILE A 547 3.85 1.76 -28.78
N ARG A 548 4.23 2.28 -27.61
CA ARG A 548 5.39 1.80 -26.85
C ARG A 548 5.31 0.31 -26.49
N LEU A 549 4.12 -0.17 -26.10
CA LEU A 549 3.89 -1.59 -25.83
C LEU A 549 4.00 -2.44 -27.10
N THR A 550 3.52 -1.90 -28.23
CA THR A 550 3.62 -2.58 -29.53
C THR A 550 5.06 -2.63 -29.99
N ASP A 551 5.80 -1.54 -29.88
CA ASP A 551 7.23 -1.46 -30.26
C ASP A 551 8.06 -2.48 -29.45
N ARG A 552 7.84 -2.59 -28.15
CA ARG A 552 8.50 -3.64 -27.33
C ARG A 552 8.17 -5.05 -27.80
N LYS A 553 6.90 -5.31 -28.12
CA LYS A 553 6.50 -6.62 -28.66
C LYS A 553 7.10 -6.90 -30.04
N VAL A 554 7.27 -5.89 -30.87
CA VAL A 554 7.93 -6.01 -32.17
C VAL A 554 9.41 -6.32 -31.99
N GLU A 555 10.11 -5.62 -31.09
CA GLU A 555 11.52 -5.91 -30.75
C GLU A 555 11.72 -7.33 -30.21
N GLU A 556 10.84 -7.79 -29.29
CA GLU A 556 10.88 -9.16 -28.77
C GLU A 556 10.63 -10.20 -29.87
N LEU A 557 9.70 -9.90 -30.81
CA LEU A 557 9.43 -10.76 -31.95
C LEU A 557 10.62 -10.81 -32.92
N GLU A 558 11.22 -9.67 -33.23
CA GLU A 558 12.41 -9.59 -34.06
C GLU A 558 13.59 -10.38 -33.50
N GLN A 559 13.85 -10.28 -32.20
CA GLN A 559 14.86 -11.09 -31.52
C GLN A 559 14.54 -12.58 -31.63
N THR A 560 13.30 -12.97 -31.37
CA THR A 560 12.87 -14.38 -31.47
C THR A 560 13.01 -14.93 -32.90
N TYR A 561 12.66 -14.14 -33.91
CA TYR A 561 12.84 -14.53 -35.31
C TYR A 561 14.32 -14.60 -35.74
N ALA A 562 15.15 -13.69 -35.23
CA ALA A 562 16.58 -13.72 -35.49
C ALA A 562 17.23 -14.97 -34.87
N GLU A 563 16.86 -15.38 -33.66
CA GLU A 563 17.31 -16.62 -33.03
C GLU A 563 16.84 -17.87 -33.81
N GLN A 564 15.57 -17.89 -34.21
CA GLN A 564 15.05 -19.00 -35.01
C GLN A 564 15.74 -19.13 -36.39
N LEU A 565 16.01 -18.01 -37.06
CA LEU A 565 16.74 -17.99 -38.31
C LEU A 565 18.19 -18.48 -38.15
N ALA A 566 18.86 -18.07 -37.06
CA ALA A 566 20.21 -18.55 -36.76
C ALA A 566 20.23 -20.07 -36.51
N LYS A 567 19.23 -20.58 -35.78
CA LYS A 567 19.08 -22.02 -35.52
C LYS A 567 18.81 -22.82 -36.78
N ILE A 568 17.89 -22.36 -37.66
CA ILE A 568 17.61 -23.00 -38.95
C ILE A 568 18.84 -23.02 -39.87
N LYS A 569 19.62 -21.91 -39.86
CA LYS A 569 20.89 -21.87 -40.64
C LYS A 569 21.90 -22.86 -40.13
N SER A 570 22.08 -23.01 -38.84
CA SER A 570 23.00 -23.99 -38.24
C SER A 570 22.54 -25.43 -38.51
N GLU A 571 21.25 -25.72 -38.32
CA GLU A 571 20.71 -27.06 -38.60
C GLU A 571 20.83 -27.42 -40.10
N ARG A 572 20.58 -26.47 -41.01
CA ARG A 572 20.81 -26.68 -42.42
C ARG A 572 22.29 -26.98 -42.79
N GLN A 573 23.24 -26.27 -42.12
CA GLN A 573 24.66 -26.54 -42.32
C GLN A 573 25.07 -27.92 -41.82
N GLU A 574 24.53 -28.34 -40.68
CA GLU A 574 24.79 -29.69 -40.14
C GLU A 574 24.25 -30.81 -41.04
N ILE A 575 23.01 -30.61 -41.56
CA ILE A 575 22.41 -31.58 -42.52
C ILE A 575 23.21 -31.67 -43.79
N LEU A 576 23.63 -30.54 -44.37
CA LEU A 576 24.47 -30.53 -45.54
C LEU A 576 25.85 -31.18 -45.32
N LYS A 577 26.43 -30.97 -44.10
CA LYS A 577 27.70 -31.61 -43.74
C LYS A 577 27.56 -33.13 -43.60
N LYS A 578 26.48 -33.59 -42.96
CA LYS A 578 26.18 -35.03 -42.80
C LYS A 578 25.91 -35.68 -44.16
N ALA A 579 25.09 -35.05 -45.03
CA ALA A 579 24.81 -35.55 -46.38
C ALA A 579 26.07 -35.63 -47.25
N LYS A 580 27.02 -34.65 -47.13
CA LYS A 580 28.28 -34.67 -47.85
C LYS A 580 29.22 -35.81 -47.34
N GLN A 581 29.24 -36.04 -46.04
CA GLN A 581 30.02 -37.13 -45.46
C GLN A 581 29.45 -38.50 -45.84
N GLU A 582 28.15 -38.64 -45.89
CA GLU A 582 27.47 -39.86 -46.29
C GLU A 582 27.67 -40.18 -47.80
N ALA A 583 27.56 -39.16 -48.65
CA ALA A 583 27.89 -39.31 -50.07
C ALA A 583 29.34 -39.67 -50.28
N GLN A 584 30.30 -39.12 -49.53
CA GLN A 584 31.71 -39.48 -49.60
C GLN A 584 31.96 -40.96 -49.18
N ARG A 585 31.24 -41.42 -48.13
CA ARG A 585 31.33 -42.84 -47.69
C ARG A 585 30.80 -43.79 -48.79
N LEU A 586 29.61 -43.48 -49.33
CA LEU A 586 29.02 -44.28 -50.41
C LEU A 586 29.94 -44.38 -51.65
N ILE A 587 30.56 -43.29 -52.04
CA ILE A 587 31.53 -43.26 -53.16
C ILE A 587 32.77 -44.08 -52.80
N ALA A 588 33.27 -44.02 -51.56
CA ALA A 588 34.42 -44.80 -51.13
C ALA A 588 34.13 -46.32 -51.10
N ASP A 589 32.92 -46.66 -50.57
CA ASP A 589 32.51 -48.09 -50.52
C ASP A 589 32.23 -48.62 -51.94
N ALA A 590 31.63 -47.84 -52.86
CA ALA A 590 31.43 -48.19 -54.24
C ALA A 590 32.78 -48.40 -54.96
N ASN A 591 33.76 -47.50 -54.79
CA ASN A 591 35.10 -47.68 -55.36
C ASN A 591 35.80 -48.91 -54.84
N LYS A 592 35.68 -49.21 -53.52
CA LYS A 592 36.26 -50.42 -52.93
C LYS A 592 35.62 -51.69 -53.50
N GLN A 593 34.32 -51.70 -53.76
CA GLN A 593 33.58 -52.80 -54.37
C GLN A 593 33.95 -53.00 -55.82
N ILE A 594 34.11 -51.90 -56.57
CA ILE A 594 34.56 -51.91 -57.97
C ILE A 594 36.00 -52.47 -58.02
N GLU A 595 36.91 -52.03 -57.17
CA GLU A 595 38.29 -52.54 -57.10
C GLU A 595 38.36 -54.04 -56.75
N ASN A 596 37.53 -54.46 -55.75
CA ASN A 596 37.43 -55.89 -55.43
C ASN A 596 36.91 -56.72 -56.58
N THR A 597 35.89 -56.23 -57.26
CA THR A 597 35.31 -56.91 -58.46
C THR A 597 36.35 -57.00 -59.56
N ILE A 598 37.11 -55.94 -59.89
CA ILE A 598 38.17 -55.90 -60.86
C ILE A 598 39.30 -56.92 -60.47
N ARG A 599 39.62 -57.00 -59.16
CA ARG A 599 40.65 -57.96 -58.65
C ARG A 599 40.19 -59.42 -58.83
N THR A 600 38.88 -59.66 -58.42
CA THR A 600 38.27 -61.01 -58.60
C THR A 600 38.24 -61.43 -60.06
N ILE A 601 37.91 -60.51 -61.00
CA ILE A 601 37.85 -60.73 -62.45
C ILE A 601 39.33 -61.05 -63.00
N ARG A 602 40.35 -60.34 -62.46
CA ARG A 602 41.77 -60.57 -62.85
C ARG A 602 42.35 -61.84 -62.30
N GLU A 603 41.98 -62.23 -61.06
CA GLU A 603 42.46 -63.45 -60.43
C GLU A 603 41.79 -64.69 -60.98
N ALA A 604 40.57 -64.57 -61.56
CA ALA A 604 39.83 -65.69 -62.07
C ALA A 604 40.21 -66.13 -63.54
N GLN A 605 41.32 -65.70 -64.13
CA GLN A 605 41.85 -66.15 -65.42
C GLN A 605 40.78 -66.89 -66.29
N ALA A 606 39.77 -66.13 -66.83
CA ALA A 606 38.87 -66.64 -67.90
C ALA A 606 37.87 -67.76 -67.57
N GLU A 607 37.44 -67.99 -66.35
CA GLU A 607 36.24 -68.79 -66.06
C GLU A 607 35.00 -67.92 -66.10
N LYS A 608 34.08 -68.21 -67.10
CA LYS A 608 32.86 -67.51 -67.43
C LYS A 608 31.87 -67.46 -66.24
N GLU A 609 31.89 -68.39 -65.31
CA GLU A 609 30.99 -68.46 -64.17
C GLU A 609 31.34 -67.50 -63.06
N LEU A 610 32.67 -67.37 -62.73
CA LEU A 610 33.08 -66.45 -61.67
C LEU A 610 32.92 -64.97 -62.06
N THR A 611 33.18 -64.62 -63.32
CA THR A 611 32.93 -63.28 -63.84
C THR A 611 31.43 -62.89 -63.82
N ARG A 612 30.56 -63.91 -64.00
CA ARG A 612 29.08 -63.67 -63.96
C ARG A 612 28.60 -63.53 -62.53
N LEU A 613 29.16 -64.20 -61.57
CA LEU A 613 28.91 -64.05 -60.12
C LEU A 613 29.37 -62.65 -59.64
N ALA A 614 30.61 -62.23 -59.98
CA ALA A 614 31.10 -60.89 -59.56
C ALA A 614 30.31 -59.72 -60.17
N ARG A 615 29.75 -59.91 -61.38
CA ARG A 615 28.79 -58.93 -61.95
C ARG A 615 27.45 -58.90 -61.26
N ARG A 616 26.93 -60.07 -60.83
CA ARG A 616 25.71 -60.11 -60.03
C ARG A 616 25.88 -59.44 -58.66
N GLU A 617 26.95 -59.64 -57.95
CA GLU A 617 27.23 -59.00 -56.69
C GLU A 617 27.31 -57.45 -56.83
N LEU A 618 27.82 -56.95 -57.92
CA LEU A 618 27.89 -55.53 -58.25
C LEU A 618 26.49 -54.93 -58.60
N ASP A 619 25.68 -55.68 -59.34
CA ASP A 619 24.27 -55.30 -59.63
C ASP A 619 23.42 -55.36 -58.37
N ASP A 620 23.56 -56.38 -57.51
CA ASP A 620 22.85 -56.49 -56.23
C ASP A 620 23.22 -55.36 -55.28
N PHE A 621 24.53 -54.94 -55.25
CA PHE A 621 25.00 -53.80 -54.46
C PHE A 621 24.41 -52.48 -55.01
N ARG A 622 24.34 -52.27 -56.35
CA ARG A 622 23.73 -51.09 -56.94
C ARG A 622 22.25 -51.00 -56.58
N ASP A 623 21.52 -52.12 -56.66
CA ASP A 623 20.08 -52.19 -56.31
C ASP A 623 19.84 -51.97 -54.80
N ALA A 624 20.75 -52.43 -53.94
CA ALA A 624 20.72 -52.19 -52.51
C ALA A 624 20.94 -50.75 -52.19
N VAL A 625 21.84 -50.01 -52.89
CA VAL A 625 22.09 -48.56 -52.67
C VAL A 625 20.91 -47.74 -53.19
N GLU A 626 20.27 -48.07 -54.31
CA GLU A 626 19.08 -47.41 -54.80
C GLU A 626 17.89 -47.61 -53.86
N GLN A 627 17.70 -48.79 -53.26
CA GLN A 627 16.63 -49.06 -52.30
C GLN A 627 16.85 -48.41 -50.94
N ALA A 628 18.09 -48.27 -50.52
CA ALA A 628 18.40 -47.62 -49.22
C ALA A 628 18.12 -46.11 -49.26
N ASP A 629 18.39 -45.44 -50.43
CA ASP A 629 18.21 -43.99 -50.53
C ASP A 629 16.71 -43.58 -50.57
N THR A 630 15.80 -44.50 -51.03
CA THR A 630 14.36 -44.23 -51.02
C THR A 630 13.69 -44.57 -49.68
N ALA A 631 14.04 -45.68 -49.05
CA ALA A 631 13.39 -46.14 -47.81
C ALA A 631 13.72 -45.27 -46.58
N GLU A 632 14.90 -44.70 -46.47
CA GLU A 632 15.32 -43.85 -45.35
C GLU A 632 14.72 -42.45 -45.46
N LYS A 633 14.65 -41.87 -46.64
CA LYS A 633 13.97 -40.57 -46.91
C LYS A 633 12.49 -40.63 -46.69
N ASP A 634 11.83 -41.68 -47.18
CA ASP A 634 10.38 -41.88 -46.96
C ASP A 634 10.07 -42.16 -45.46
N ALA A 635 10.91 -42.86 -44.75
CA ALA A 635 10.77 -43.10 -43.30
C ALA A 635 11.01 -41.84 -42.46
N GLN A 636 11.92 -40.95 -42.85
CA GLN A 636 12.14 -39.65 -42.16
C GLN A 636 11.00 -38.68 -42.46
N VAL A 637 10.54 -38.54 -43.66
CA VAL A 637 9.39 -37.72 -44.03
C VAL A 637 8.11 -38.22 -43.37
N ALA A 638 7.88 -39.54 -43.34
CA ALA A 638 6.75 -40.12 -42.64
C ALA A 638 6.75 -39.85 -41.13
N ARG A 639 7.91 -39.98 -40.44
CA ARG A 639 8.06 -39.64 -39.03
C ARG A 639 7.85 -38.15 -38.73
N GLU A 640 8.28 -37.27 -39.61
CA GLU A 640 8.09 -35.83 -39.44
C GLU A 640 6.64 -35.43 -39.67
N ILE A 641 5.96 -35.99 -40.68
CA ILE A 641 4.52 -35.83 -40.91
C ILE A 641 3.72 -36.34 -39.71
N GLU A 642 4.01 -37.53 -39.21
CA GLU A 642 3.36 -38.12 -38.05
C GLU A 642 3.56 -37.25 -36.78
N ARG A 643 4.75 -36.65 -36.64
CA ARG A 643 5.06 -35.74 -35.49
C ARG A 643 4.27 -34.42 -35.59
N ILE A 644 4.11 -33.90 -36.81
CA ILE A 644 3.31 -32.69 -37.07
C ILE A 644 1.81 -32.97 -36.85
N GLU A 645 1.34 -34.13 -37.30
CA GLU A 645 -0.07 -34.55 -37.13
C GLU A 645 -0.38 -34.83 -35.63
N ARG A 646 0.50 -35.50 -34.90
CA ARG A 646 0.37 -35.69 -33.45
C ARG A 646 0.36 -34.36 -32.67
N ARG A 647 1.16 -33.36 -33.09
CA ARG A 647 1.11 -32.00 -32.51
C ARG A 647 -0.19 -31.27 -32.85
N ARG A 648 -0.67 -31.43 -34.05
CA ARG A 648 -1.96 -30.85 -34.52
C ARG A 648 -3.13 -31.50 -33.78
N GLN A 649 -3.14 -32.82 -33.64
CA GLN A 649 -4.16 -33.58 -32.88
C GLN A 649 -4.18 -33.22 -31.38
N ARG A 650 -3.03 -33.16 -30.72
CA ARG A 650 -2.94 -32.70 -29.32
C ARG A 650 -3.41 -31.25 -29.13
N ARG A 651 -3.25 -30.40 -30.14
CA ARG A 651 -3.74 -29.02 -30.12
C ARG A 651 -5.27 -28.96 -30.33
N ILE A 652 -5.80 -29.82 -31.13
CA ILE A 652 -7.25 -30.00 -31.34
C ILE A 652 -7.88 -30.62 -30.08
N GLU A 653 -7.32 -31.69 -29.53
CA GLU A 653 -7.77 -32.34 -28.29
C GLU A 653 -7.76 -31.38 -27.08
N ARG A 654 -6.71 -30.56 -26.92
CA ARG A 654 -6.68 -29.50 -25.89
C ARG A 654 -7.74 -28.41 -26.13
N LYS A 655 -8.09 -28.13 -27.39
CA LYS A 655 -9.15 -27.17 -27.74
C LYS A 655 -10.54 -27.79 -27.50
N THR A 656 -10.71 -29.07 -27.78
CA THR A 656 -11.95 -29.84 -27.54
C THR A 656 -12.15 -30.08 -26.04
N GLN A 657 -11.10 -30.49 -25.30
CA GLN A 657 -11.18 -30.64 -23.82
C GLN A 657 -11.44 -29.31 -23.10
N ARG A 658 -10.95 -28.17 -23.64
CA ARG A 658 -11.33 -26.86 -23.14
C ARG A 658 -12.76 -26.46 -23.51
N GLY A 659 -13.25 -26.90 -24.67
CA GLY A 659 -14.63 -26.75 -25.10
C GLY A 659 -15.59 -27.63 -24.28
N GLU A 660 -15.21 -28.89 -24.05
CA GLU A 660 -15.99 -29.85 -23.24
C GLU A 660 -15.98 -29.52 -21.72
N ALA A 661 -14.87 -28.98 -21.18
CA ALA A 661 -14.83 -28.48 -19.80
C ALA A 661 -15.67 -27.21 -19.62
N GLN A 662 -15.88 -26.41 -20.68
CA GLN A 662 -16.83 -25.31 -20.66
C GLN A 662 -18.28 -25.76 -20.92
N ALA A 663 -18.49 -26.86 -21.62
CA ALA A 663 -19.81 -27.46 -21.86
C ALA A 663 -20.28 -28.30 -20.67
N ALA A 664 -19.39 -28.92 -19.92
CA ALA A 664 -19.72 -29.70 -18.70
C ALA A 664 -20.04 -28.79 -17.47
N ALA A 665 -19.83 -27.48 -17.56
CA ALA A 665 -20.20 -26.51 -16.53
C ALA A 665 -21.51 -25.76 -16.83
N ALA A 666 -22.26 -26.15 -17.84
CA ALA A 666 -23.60 -25.60 -18.09
C ALA A 666 -24.63 -26.34 -17.23
N PRO A 667 -25.34 -25.67 -16.32
CA PRO A 667 -26.42 -26.32 -15.56
C PRO A 667 -27.57 -26.65 -16.50
N GLU A 668 -28.22 -27.84 -16.24
CA GLU A 668 -29.43 -28.27 -16.91
C GLU A 668 -30.47 -27.13 -16.94
N PRO A 669 -31.22 -26.98 -18.07
CA PRO A 669 -32.23 -25.94 -18.18
C PRO A 669 -33.34 -26.21 -17.14
N PRO A 670 -33.68 -25.20 -16.32
CA PRO A 670 -34.76 -25.34 -15.36
C PRO A 670 -36.11 -25.50 -16.09
N LYS A 671 -36.95 -26.38 -15.59
CA LYS A 671 -38.33 -26.57 -16.07
C LYS A 671 -39.04 -25.21 -16.20
N PRO A 672 -39.86 -24.98 -17.27
CA PRO A 672 -40.53 -23.70 -17.49
C PRO A 672 -41.44 -23.36 -16.29
N ARG A 673 -41.15 -22.27 -15.61
CA ARG A 673 -41.99 -21.70 -14.55
C ARG A 673 -43.14 -20.93 -15.17
N GLU A 674 -44.34 -21.08 -14.64
CA GLU A 674 -45.53 -20.33 -15.10
C GLU A 674 -45.36 -18.82 -14.83
N VAL A 675 -45.92 -18.01 -15.75
CA VAL A 675 -45.89 -16.57 -15.69
C VAL A 675 -46.96 -16.09 -14.73
N GLU A 676 -46.56 -15.58 -13.57
CA GLU A 676 -47.41 -15.04 -12.51
C GLU A 676 -47.17 -13.53 -12.31
N THR A 677 -48.05 -12.86 -11.59
CA THR A 677 -47.88 -11.45 -11.24
C THR A 677 -46.65 -11.26 -10.37
N GLY A 678 -45.73 -10.37 -10.76
CA GLY A 678 -44.44 -10.16 -10.13
C GLY A 678 -43.32 -10.96 -10.77
N SER A 679 -43.60 -11.87 -11.70
CA SER A 679 -42.57 -12.63 -12.44
C SER A 679 -41.74 -11.69 -13.32
N LYS A 680 -40.43 -11.90 -13.32
CA LYS A 680 -39.49 -11.23 -14.24
C LYS A 680 -39.45 -12.01 -15.54
N VAL A 681 -39.73 -11.34 -16.67
CA VAL A 681 -39.91 -12.01 -17.96
C VAL A 681 -39.11 -11.34 -19.04
N ARG A 682 -38.67 -12.13 -20.03
CA ARG A 682 -38.07 -11.69 -21.29
C ARG A 682 -39.04 -11.95 -22.42
N MET A 683 -39.12 -11.03 -23.35
CA MET A 683 -39.96 -11.15 -24.56
C MET A 683 -39.27 -11.99 -25.63
N ALA A 684 -39.93 -12.98 -26.14
CA ALA A 684 -39.36 -13.87 -27.18
C ALA A 684 -39.01 -13.06 -28.46
N GLY A 685 -37.74 -13.18 -28.89
CA GLY A 685 -37.22 -12.46 -30.07
C GLY A 685 -36.70 -11.04 -29.77
N GLN A 686 -36.67 -10.62 -28.50
CA GLN A 686 -36.08 -9.34 -28.07
C GLN A 686 -35.35 -9.50 -26.77
N ASP A 687 -34.25 -8.76 -26.58
CA ASP A 687 -33.49 -8.80 -25.32
C ASP A 687 -34.07 -7.93 -24.19
N MET A 688 -35.29 -7.44 -24.36
CA MET A 688 -35.96 -6.61 -23.36
C MET A 688 -36.50 -7.48 -22.21
N VAL A 689 -36.16 -7.08 -20.99
CA VAL A 689 -36.68 -7.71 -19.76
C VAL A 689 -37.65 -6.79 -19.04
N GLY A 690 -38.72 -7.34 -18.49
CA GLY A 690 -39.75 -6.59 -17.79
C GLY A 690 -40.31 -7.32 -16.59
N VAL A 691 -41.18 -6.66 -15.83
CA VAL A 691 -41.88 -7.23 -14.66
C VAL A 691 -43.37 -7.30 -14.97
N VAL A 692 -43.96 -8.48 -14.74
CA VAL A 692 -45.39 -8.72 -14.93
C VAL A 692 -46.17 -8.00 -13.83
N GLN A 693 -46.99 -7.02 -14.19
CA GLN A 693 -47.84 -6.27 -13.25
C GLN A 693 -49.21 -6.91 -13.01
N SER A 694 -49.81 -7.47 -14.05
CA SER A 694 -51.08 -8.17 -13.91
C SER A 694 -51.22 -9.26 -14.98
N VAL A 695 -52.00 -10.29 -14.66
CA VAL A 695 -52.27 -11.39 -15.58
C VAL A 695 -53.77 -11.54 -15.73
N LYS A 696 -54.25 -11.46 -16.97
CA LYS A 696 -55.70 -11.67 -17.30
C LYS A 696 -55.80 -12.73 -18.41
N GLY A 697 -56.17 -13.95 -18.02
CA GLY A 697 -56.35 -15.07 -18.93
C GLY A 697 -55.07 -15.46 -19.71
N LYS A 698 -55.07 -15.38 -21.02
CA LYS A 698 -53.94 -15.69 -21.89
C LYS A 698 -52.96 -14.52 -22.08
N LYS A 699 -53.29 -13.31 -21.59
CA LYS A 699 -52.47 -12.12 -21.74
C LYS A 699 -51.91 -11.66 -20.40
N ALA A 700 -50.69 -11.12 -20.38
CA ALA A 700 -50.05 -10.52 -19.24
C ALA A 700 -49.69 -9.07 -19.56
N GLN A 701 -49.89 -8.18 -18.61
CA GLN A 701 -49.46 -6.80 -18.70
C GLN A 701 -48.05 -6.71 -18.06
N VAL A 702 -47.07 -6.34 -18.86
CA VAL A 702 -45.66 -6.32 -18.48
C VAL A 702 -45.11 -4.92 -18.58
N ALA A 703 -44.40 -4.48 -17.55
CA ALA A 703 -43.67 -3.22 -17.54
C ALA A 703 -42.22 -3.48 -18.01
N PHE A 704 -41.89 -2.98 -19.18
CA PHE A 704 -40.54 -2.92 -19.73
C PHE A 704 -39.98 -1.50 -19.48
N GLY A 705 -39.25 -1.32 -18.36
CA GLY A 705 -38.83 0.00 -17.92
C GLY A 705 -40.05 0.90 -17.58
N GLN A 706 -40.21 2.00 -18.31
CA GLN A 706 -41.33 2.92 -18.16
C GLN A 706 -42.54 2.63 -19.10
N ILE A 707 -42.42 1.64 -19.94
CA ILE A 707 -43.47 1.30 -20.94
C ILE A 707 -44.28 0.10 -20.45
N LEU A 708 -45.58 0.26 -20.32
CA LEU A 708 -46.55 -0.78 -20.00
C LEU A 708 -47.15 -1.37 -21.29
N THR A 709 -46.93 -2.67 -21.51
CA THR A 709 -47.40 -3.34 -22.72
C THR A 709 -48.17 -4.63 -22.37
N THR A 710 -49.23 -4.92 -23.09
CA THR A 710 -49.98 -6.18 -22.91
C THR A 710 -49.51 -7.22 -23.92
N VAL A 711 -48.92 -8.32 -23.45
CA VAL A 711 -48.29 -9.35 -24.28
C VAL A 711 -48.91 -10.73 -24.01
N ASP A 712 -48.96 -11.60 -24.98
CA ASP A 712 -49.44 -12.95 -24.83
C ASP A 712 -48.43 -13.78 -23.97
N LYS A 713 -48.91 -14.58 -23.02
CA LYS A 713 -48.07 -15.39 -22.11
C LYS A 713 -47.13 -16.33 -22.85
N LYS A 714 -47.49 -16.79 -24.04
CA LYS A 714 -46.64 -17.69 -24.86
C LYS A 714 -45.36 -17.00 -25.38
N LEU A 715 -45.32 -15.68 -25.42
CA LEU A 715 -44.20 -14.90 -25.88
C LEU A 715 -43.31 -14.41 -24.74
N LEU A 716 -43.59 -14.85 -23.50
CA LEU A 716 -42.86 -14.45 -22.32
C LEU A 716 -42.16 -15.63 -21.68
N THR A 717 -40.87 -15.52 -21.47
CA THR A 717 -40.05 -16.50 -20.75
C THR A 717 -39.65 -15.93 -19.40
N VAL A 718 -39.91 -16.66 -18.32
CA VAL A 718 -39.53 -16.25 -16.96
C VAL A 718 -38.00 -16.34 -16.83
N VAL A 719 -37.38 -15.24 -16.42
CA VAL A 719 -35.93 -15.12 -16.23
C VAL A 719 -35.60 -15.07 -14.75
N SER A 720 -34.38 -15.51 -14.40
CA SER A 720 -33.91 -15.48 -13.00
C SER A 720 -33.64 -14.05 -12.52
N ASN A 721 -33.60 -13.86 -11.20
CA ASN A 721 -33.26 -12.56 -10.58
C ASN A 721 -31.87 -12.06 -10.93
N SER A 722 -30.94 -12.97 -11.23
CA SER A 722 -29.59 -12.67 -11.70
C SER A 722 -29.60 -12.15 -13.15
N GLU A 723 -30.29 -12.84 -14.05
CA GLU A 723 -30.45 -12.43 -15.45
C GLU A 723 -31.21 -11.11 -15.62
N PHE A 724 -32.23 -10.87 -14.77
CA PHE A 724 -32.94 -9.59 -14.77
C PHE A 724 -32.06 -8.43 -14.28
N ARG A 725 -31.21 -8.66 -13.25
CA ARG A 725 -30.27 -7.66 -12.76
C ARG A 725 -29.14 -7.40 -13.76
N GLU A 726 -28.74 -8.41 -14.51
CA GLU A 726 -27.70 -8.29 -15.52
C GLU A 726 -28.20 -7.53 -16.75
N ALA A 727 -29.45 -7.78 -17.18
CA ALA A 727 -30.09 -7.07 -18.29
C ALA A 727 -30.58 -5.66 -17.92
N THR A 728 -30.81 -5.36 -16.63
CA THR A 728 -31.18 -4.01 -16.14
C THR A 728 -30.00 -3.21 -15.60
N ARG A 729 -28.78 -3.77 -15.54
CA ARG A 729 -27.58 -2.96 -15.28
C ARG A 729 -27.42 -1.96 -16.42
N PRO A 730 -27.30 -0.66 -16.13
CA PRO A 730 -26.91 0.27 -17.16
C PRO A 730 -25.58 -0.20 -17.72
N GLN A 731 -25.56 -0.56 -18.98
CA GLN A 731 -24.32 -0.84 -19.69
C GLN A 731 -23.55 0.47 -19.73
N THR A 732 -22.68 0.68 -18.74
CA THR A 732 -21.52 1.51 -18.97
C THR A 732 -20.73 0.78 -20.03
N ALA A 733 -20.74 1.32 -21.21
CA ALA A 733 -19.98 0.82 -22.35
C ALA A 733 -18.51 0.70 -21.93
N ARG A 734 -18.11 -0.49 -21.47
CA ARG A 734 -16.74 -0.94 -21.52
C ARG A 734 -16.51 -1.39 -22.94
N THR A 735 -16.14 -0.46 -23.80
CA THR A 735 -15.50 -0.76 -25.05
C THR A 735 -14.14 -1.39 -24.73
N VAL A 736 -14.15 -2.69 -24.49
CA VAL A 736 -12.95 -3.50 -24.66
C VAL A 736 -12.87 -3.77 -26.14
N VAL A 737 -12.29 -2.87 -26.86
CA VAL A 737 -11.87 -3.09 -28.23
C VAL A 737 -10.56 -3.87 -28.15
N SER A 738 -10.66 -5.19 -28.00
CA SER A 738 -9.64 -6.07 -28.55
C SER A 738 -9.95 -6.20 -30.03
N VAL A 739 -9.50 -5.24 -30.79
CA VAL A 739 -9.61 -5.28 -32.25
C VAL A 739 -8.66 -6.35 -32.72
N ASP A 740 -9.20 -7.50 -33.03
CA ASP A 740 -8.51 -8.48 -33.89
C ASP A 740 -8.52 -7.99 -35.35
N ILE A 741 -7.55 -7.11 -35.62
CA ILE A 741 -7.36 -6.50 -36.96
C ILE A 741 -7.17 -7.58 -38.02
N SER A 742 -6.63 -8.75 -37.66
CA SER A 742 -6.44 -9.88 -38.56
C SER A 742 -7.77 -10.53 -38.94
N ALA A 743 -8.74 -10.61 -38.05
CA ALA A 743 -10.06 -11.15 -38.32
C ALA A 743 -10.92 -10.18 -39.15
N ARG A 744 -10.79 -8.88 -38.92
CA ARG A 744 -11.49 -7.86 -39.73
C ARG A 744 -10.92 -7.73 -41.15
N LYS A 745 -9.60 -7.84 -41.33
CA LYS A 745 -8.96 -7.88 -42.65
C LYS A 745 -9.44 -9.06 -43.51
N LEU A 746 -9.71 -10.21 -42.87
CA LEU A 746 -10.19 -11.42 -43.57
C LEU A 746 -11.67 -11.37 -43.97
N ASN A 747 -12.48 -10.56 -43.30
CA ASN A 747 -13.94 -10.48 -43.48
C ASN A 747 -14.41 -9.15 -44.08
N PHE A 748 -13.52 -8.20 -44.34
CA PHE A 748 -13.88 -6.91 -44.90
C PHE A 748 -14.33 -7.09 -46.35
N ARG A 749 -15.47 -6.50 -46.70
CA ARG A 749 -15.98 -6.40 -48.06
C ARG A 749 -15.77 -4.98 -48.56
N ASP A 750 -15.37 -4.83 -49.81
CA ASP A 750 -15.11 -3.55 -50.43
C ASP A 750 -16.39 -2.80 -50.89
N HIS A 751 -17.55 -3.36 -50.56
CA HIS A 751 -18.85 -2.75 -50.89
C HIS A 751 -19.88 -2.94 -49.76
N ILE A 752 -20.78 -1.98 -49.64
CA ILE A 752 -21.93 -2.01 -48.73
C ILE A 752 -23.21 -1.69 -49.49
N ASP A 753 -24.29 -2.42 -49.20
CA ASP A 753 -25.63 -2.21 -49.80
C ASP A 753 -26.58 -1.61 -48.74
N VAL A 754 -26.94 -0.35 -48.88
CA VAL A 754 -27.82 0.40 -48.02
C VAL A 754 -29.19 0.70 -48.64
N ARG A 755 -29.54 0.00 -49.70
CA ARG A 755 -30.85 0.16 -50.36
C ARG A 755 -31.97 -0.31 -49.44
N GLY A 756 -33.05 0.49 -49.34
CA GLY A 756 -34.22 0.16 -48.53
C GLY A 756 -34.07 0.52 -47.02
N MET A 757 -32.89 0.98 -46.60
CA MET A 757 -32.70 1.51 -45.25
C MET A 757 -33.24 2.93 -45.10
N ARG A 758 -33.65 3.32 -43.89
CA ARG A 758 -33.98 4.71 -43.59
C ARG A 758 -32.69 5.55 -43.58
N ALA A 759 -32.82 6.85 -43.88
CA ALA A 759 -31.66 7.73 -44.04
C ALA A 759 -30.71 7.73 -42.84
N ALA A 760 -31.23 7.69 -41.61
CA ALA A 760 -30.42 7.64 -40.40
C ALA A 760 -29.67 6.29 -40.23
N GLU A 761 -30.38 5.18 -40.46
CA GLU A 761 -29.81 3.83 -40.39
C GLU A 761 -28.73 3.57 -41.43
N ALA A 762 -28.99 4.09 -42.68
CA ALA A 762 -28.02 4.01 -43.77
C ALA A 762 -26.77 4.87 -43.50
N LEU A 763 -26.93 6.01 -42.84
CA LEU A 763 -25.82 6.88 -42.49
C LEU A 763 -24.92 6.25 -41.44
N ASP A 764 -25.51 5.66 -40.37
CA ASP A 764 -24.77 4.94 -39.34
C ASP A 764 -24.00 3.74 -39.93
N ALA A 765 -24.66 2.94 -40.78
CA ALA A 765 -24.02 1.81 -41.45
C ALA A 765 -22.87 2.23 -42.41
N VAL A 766 -23.00 3.37 -43.08
CA VAL A 766 -21.94 3.93 -43.93
C VAL A 766 -20.80 4.48 -43.07
N GLN A 767 -21.07 5.07 -41.92
CA GLN A 767 -20.04 5.54 -41.02
C GLN A 767 -19.18 4.39 -40.52
N ASP A 768 -19.80 3.32 -40.01
CA ASP A 768 -19.09 2.13 -39.52
C ASP A 768 -18.26 1.48 -40.65
N PHE A 769 -18.83 1.43 -41.86
CA PHE A 769 -18.17 0.85 -43.01
C PHE A 769 -16.96 1.66 -43.49
N VAL A 770 -17.05 2.99 -43.49
CA VAL A 770 -15.95 3.89 -43.87
C VAL A 770 -14.84 3.81 -42.78
N ASP A 771 -15.19 3.74 -41.53
CA ASP A 771 -14.24 3.57 -40.42
C ASP A 771 -13.51 2.22 -40.51
N ASP A 772 -14.22 1.13 -40.84
CA ASP A 772 -13.63 -0.18 -41.07
C ASP A 772 -12.72 -0.18 -42.32
N ALA A 773 -13.10 0.50 -43.38
CA ALA A 773 -12.30 0.63 -44.61
C ALA A 773 -10.98 1.38 -44.35
N LEU A 774 -11.03 2.45 -43.58
CA LEU A 774 -9.85 3.21 -43.15
C LEU A 774 -8.94 2.41 -42.23
N MET A 775 -9.51 1.62 -41.30
CA MET A 775 -8.74 0.74 -40.40
C MET A 775 -8.04 -0.39 -41.17
N VAL A 776 -8.68 -0.93 -42.21
CA VAL A 776 -8.13 -1.99 -43.05
C VAL A 776 -7.10 -1.45 -44.06
N GLY A 777 -7.13 -0.14 -44.35
CA GLY A 777 -6.23 0.53 -45.28
C GLY A 777 -6.59 0.23 -46.76
N VAL A 778 -7.88 0.17 -47.09
CA VAL A 778 -8.36 -0.05 -48.48
C VAL A 778 -8.41 1.29 -49.20
N GLY A 779 -7.86 1.33 -50.43
CA GLY A 779 -7.76 2.56 -51.25
C GLY A 779 -9.09 3.06 -51.80
N SER A 780 -10.06 2.16 -52.00
CA SER A 780 -11.39 2.56 -52.49
C SER A 780 -12.47 1.56 -52.10
N VAL A 781 -13.69 2.04 -51.87
CA VAL A 781 -14.88 1.22 -51.58
C VAL A 781 -16.11 1.71 -52.30
N SER A 782 -17.12 0.86 -52.47
CA SER A 782 -18.37 1.18 -53.16
C SER A 782 -19.58 1.11 -52.24
N ILE A 783 -20.46 2.13 -52.30
CA ILE A 783 -21.69 2.25 -51.53
C ILE A 783 -22.89 2.18 -52.46
N LEU A 784 -23.69 1.11 -52.37
CA LEU A 784 -24.94 0.94 -53.15
C LEU A 784 -26.10 1.57 -52.39
N HIS A 785 -26.59 2.71 -52.87
CA HIS A 785 -27.74 3.41 -52.29
C HIS A 785 -28.98 3.46 -53.19
N GLY A 786 -28.85 3.01 -54.44
CA GLY A 786 -29.93 2.98 -55.41
C GLY A 786 -30.16 4.34 -56.09
N LYS A 787 -31.01 4.32 -57.15
CA LYS A 787 -31.33 5.50 -57.99
C LYS A 787 -32.53 6.31 -57.44
N GLY A 788 -33.37 5.82 -56.57
CA GLY A 788 -34.54 6.41 -55.94
C GLY A 788 -34.75 7.93 -56.11
N THR A 789 -35.23 8.62 -55.09
CA THR A 789 -35.40 10.08 -55.11
C THR A 789 -34.10 10.88 -55.04
N GLY A 790 -32.96 10.22 -54.82
CA GLY A 790 -31.65 10.83 -54.65
C GLY A 790 -31.36 11.33 -53.25
N ALA A 791 -32.33 11.35 -52.34
CA ALA A 791 -32.15 11.89 -50.96
C ALA A 791 -31.06 11.13 -50.17
N LEU A 792 -31.04 9.79 -50.26
CA LEU A 792 -30.04 8.96 -49.54
C LEU A 792 -28.64 9.19 -50.10
N LYS A 793 -28.50 9.35 -51.39
CA LYS A 793 -27.25 9.68 -52.08
C LYS A 793 -26.69 11.02 -51.60
N GLU A 794 -27.57 12.05 -51.48
CA GLU A 794 -27.13 13.37 -51.06
C GLU A 794 -26.68 13.38 -49.63
N GLU A 795 -27.39 12.69 -48.71
CA GLU A 795 -27.01 12.58 -47.31
C GLU A 795 -25.66 11.82 -47.11
N ILE A 796 -25.50 10.69 -47.80
CA ILE A 796 -24.24 9.96 -47.78
C ILE A 796 -23.08 10.80 -48.32
N ARG A 797 -23.30 11.53 -49.44
CA ARG A 797 -22.27 12.42 -49.97
C ARG A 797 -21.97 13.63 -49.06
N ARG A 798 -22.96 14.15 -48.36
CA ARG A 798 -22.77 15.21 -47.39
C ARG A 798 -21.87 14.71 -46.26
N TYR A 799 -22.13 13.51 -45.72
CA TYR A 799 -21.28 12.90 -44.72
C TYR A 799 -19.86 12.65 -45.24
N LEU A 800 -19.68 12.02 -46.40
CA LEU A 800 -18.36 11.72 -46.95
C LEU A 800 -17.51 12.98 -47.19
N ARG A 801 -18.08 14.15 -47.43
CA ARG A 801 -17.35 15.43 -47.48
C ARG A 801 -16.84 15.89 -46.13
N THR A 802 -17.38 15.40 -45.03
CA THR A 802 -16.92 15.73 -43.64
C THR A 802 -15.80 14.83 -43.15
N VAL A 803 -15.48 13.75 -43.88
CA VAL A 803 -14.42 12.81 -43.57
C VAL A 803 -13.11 13.27 -44.21
N PRO A 804 -12.08 13.68 -43.46
CA PRO A 804 -10.85 14.27 -43.99
C PRO A 804 -10.02 13.32 -44.86
N GLU A 805 -10.16 12.01 -44.59
CA GLU A 805 -9.44 10.92 -45.26
C GLU A 805 -10.04 10.55 -46.61
N VAL A 806 -11.22 11.04 -46.94
CA VAL A 806 -11.85 10.82 -48.25
C VAL A 806 -11.25 11.80 -49.27
N GLU A 807 -10.65 11.27 -50.35
CA GLU A 807 -10.11 12.03 -51.46
C GLU A 807 -11.21 12.40 -52.46
N SER A 808 -12.04 11.42 -52.82
CA SER A 808 -13.14 11.65 -53.78
C SER A 808 -14.33 10.71 -53.56
N ALA A 809 -15.53 11.21 -53.81
CA ALA A 809 -16.78 10.43 -53.83
C ALA A 809 -17.51 10.67 -55.16
N LYS A 810 -17.45 9.71 -56.12
CA LYS A 810 -17.96 9.83 -57.49
C LYS A 810 -18.99 8.76 -57.78
N ASP A 811 -19.84 8.99 -58.79
CA ASP A 811 -20.73 7.95 -59.33
C ASP A 811 -19.93 6.87 -60.04
N GLU A 812 -20.37 5.61 -59.92
CA GLU A 812 -19.84 4.49 -60.71
C GLU A 812 -20.12 4.70 -62.21
N HIS A 813 -19.34 4.00 -63.06
CA HIS A 813 -19.52 4.03 -64.49
C HIS A 813 -20.93 3.56 -64.89
N ALA A 814 -21.51 4.16 -65.95
CA ALA A 814 -22.89 3.91 -66.40
C ALA A 814 -23.20 2.43 -66.61
N ASP A 815 -22.23 1.65 -67.11
CA ASP A 815 -22.37 0.22 -67.41
C ASP A 815 -22.30 -0.67 -66.20
N ARG A 816 -21.88 -0.13 -65.02
CA ARG A 816 -21.69 -0.86 -63.69
C ARG A 816 -22.62 -0.42 -62.58
N GLY A 817 -23.68 0.31 -62.90
CA GLY A 817 -24.66 0.75 -61.88
C GLY A 817 -24.91 2.26 -61.89
N GLY A 818 -23.98 3.07 -62.38
CA GLY A 818 -24.12 4.50 -62.62
C GLY A 818 -24.48 5.29 -61.33
N ALA A 819 -25.38 6.23 -61.40
CA ALA A 819 -25.79 7.12 -60.32
C ALA A 819 -26.41 6.43 -59.07
N GLY A 820 -26.58 5.08 -59.08
CA GLY A 820 -27.07 4.31 -57.91
C GLY A 820 -25.98 3.82 -56.98
N ILE A 821 -24.70 3.98 -57.37
CA ILE A 821 -23.53 3.57 -56.59
C ILE A 821 -22.58 4.77 -56.43
N THR A 822 -22.09 4.99 -55.24
CA THR A 822 -21.03 5.97 -54.98
C THR A 822 -19.72 5.25 -54.69
N ILE A 823 -18.67 5.52 -55.49
CA ILE A 823 -17.30 5.06 -55.19
C ILE A 823 -16.62 6.11 -54.36
N VAL A 824 -16.07 5.65 -53.24
CA VAL A 824 -15.30 6.48 -52.30
C VAL A 824 -13.84 6.10 -52.41
N THR A 825 -12.98 7.06 -52.73
CA THR A 825 -11.52 6.89 -52.75
C THR A 825 -10.92 7.58 -51.54
N PHE A 826 -10.01 6.90 -50.87
CA PHE A 826 -9.32 7.41 -49.68
C PHE A 826 -7.91 7.89 -50.04
N LYS A 827 -7.45 8.91 -49.29
CA LYS A 827 -6.04 9.34 -49.36
C LYS A 827 -5.17 8.25 -48.76
N MET A 828 -4.28 7.68 -49.56
CA MET A 828 -3.21 6.82 -49.05
C MET A 828 -1.99 7.67 -48.76
N ASP A 829 -1.59 7.77 -47.47
CA ASP A 829 -0.30 8.35 -47.06
C ASP A 829 0.83 7.33 -47.26
#